data_3f3d1739cbda059919695f7b13e8d8e3
#
_entry.id   3f3d1739cbda059919695f7b13e8d8e3
#
_cell.length_a   1.000
_cell.length_b   1.000
_cell.length_c   1.000
_cell.angle_alpha   90.00
_cell.angle_beta   90.00
_cell.angle_gamma   90.00
#
_symmetry.space_group_name_H-M   'P 1'
#
loop_
_entity.id
_entity.type
_entity.pdbx_description
1 polymer ?
#
loop_
_entity_poly.entity_id
_entity_poly.type
_entity_poly.pdbx_seq_one_letter_code
_entity_poly.pdbx_strand_id
1 'polypeptide(L)'
;MKHKTILTFLTIFLSLAASAIPARKGIIPLTQPDGSTFNAVFRGDEFIRIKTTLEGHAIIQDHDGWWSYAYFNNDGQRFSSGCHVGGPVPSGILSQSRMIPYGKLHEKAAIRKRAMEGFKGTWDIAERMKTATRDGEIPTKHGIIILAQFKDVHFRYTREDFNALLTENGYSAGKSIGSAKDYFDAQFKGRTLFDFQVSDIVTLNGNMASYGGNNSDGEDKDPAQMVVDACRLADEQIDFSQYDDDNDGFIDNVFVFFAGNDEAEGGGEDCIWSHSWAVYSGAGYNVALDGKTLNRYACTSELSKMGDGTTDSLAGIGTFCHEYSHTFGLPDFYDTDYEESGGEAAGLWYWTALMDGGNLNMNGYVPPYYNAIEREILGLCTPVKITEDGTYLLEPVHLNGQAYRIDTDNEDEYFLIECRSGEEWDQGIGGSGMLIYHIDQSSRTTGWSDSYSKELTAFDRWARYNEVNCRPDHQCADLLEADGRQDAFSESETGLHRNLAQNVNGVFFPYTDVTSAGPDRFGFWSGEGGEFSLTNIKKTEKGVTFSVIGFSEDSTPPVPVSITAEAFPDAAIVLFESDMAFEGEAIVEWGRTGQSMEEMRVHSYEPGKFAAVLEGLQPGNKTYTVTVAFVKNDIIGESRSASFMTKKAPAVSWPYIYMNQSLKSSDGSFAAGTKIPLRVFNAGNAAEIIWTFDGMPAKGLESGYFRIEESGTLKAEILWEDGGRTVIEKEIIIGKED
;
A
#
# COMPACT_ATOMS: atom_id res chain seq x y z
N MET A 1 -48.19 0.63 -33.20
CA MET A 1 -46.95 -0.12 -33.37
C MET A 1 -46.19 -0.08 -32.05
N LYS A 2 -46.11 -1.22 -31.38
CA LYS A 2 -45.43 -1.33 -30.08
C LYS A 2 -43.97 -1.67 -30.37
N HIS A 3 -43.02 -0.75 -30.05
CA HIS A 3 -41.60 -1.06 -30.04
C HIS A 3 -41.33 -1.97 -28.84
N LYS A 4 -40.96 -3.20 -29.10
CA LYS A 4 -40.32 -4.09 -28.12
C LYS A 4 -38.83 -3.72 -28.12
N THR A 5 -38.38 -3.06 -27.07
CA THR A 5 -36.99 -2.94 -26.73
C THR A 5 -36.52 -4.31 -26.26
N ILE A 6 -35.70 -4.97 -27.04
CA ILE A 6 -34.99 -6.19 -26.66
C ILE A 6 -33.81 -5.72 -25.81
N LEU A 7 -33.94 -5.90 -24.52
CA LEU A 7 -32.81 -5.75 -23.59
C LEU A 7 -31.96 -7.01 -23.77
N THR A 8 -30.85 -6.87 -24.51
CA THR A 8 -29.87 -7.94 -24.60
C THR A 8 -29.04 -7.89 -23.32
N PHE A 9 -29.34 -8.81 -22.40
CA PHE A 9 -28.42 -9.09 -21.29
C PHE A 9 -27.12 -9.65 -21.88
N LEU A 10 -26.09 -8.85 -21.90
CA LEU A 10 -24.73 -9.30 -22.12
C LEU A 10 -24.30 -9.99 -20.83
N THR A 11 -24.41 -11.30 -20.78
CA THR A 11 -23.81 -12.11 -19.73
C THR A 11 -22.30 -12.05 -19.96
N ILE A 12 -21.62 -11.18 -19.22
CA ILE A 12 -20.17 -11.11 -19.18
C ILE A 12 -19.71 -12.37 -18.46
N PHE A 13 -19.18 -13.32 -19.21
CA PHE A 13 -18.45 -14.44 -18.64
C PHE A 13 -17.09 -13.92 -18.21
N LEU A 14 -16.93 -13.62 -16.93
CA LEU A 14 -15.62 -13.46 -16.32
C LEU A 14 -14.91 -14.81 -16.35
N SER A 15 -13.99 -14.98 -17.26
CA SER A 15 -13.06 -16.10 -17.25
C SER A 15 -11.84 -15.65 -16.43
N LEU A 16 -11.77 -16.05 -15.17
CA LEU A 16 -10.61 -15.81 -14.34
C LEU A 16 -9.51 -16.81 -14.70
N ALA A 17 -8.32 -16.31 -14.93
CA ALA A 17 -7.13 -17.12 -15.09
C ALA A 17 -6.78 -17.81 -13.76
N ALA A 18 -6.09 -18.92 -13.80
CA ALA A 18 -5.50 -19.51 -12.61
C ALA A 18 -4.30 -18.68 -12.16
N SER A 19 -4.12 -18.63 -10.89
CA SER A 19 -3.12 -17.79 -10.24
C SER A 19 -2.35 -18.61 -9.22
N ALA A 20 -1.11 -18.24 -8.99
CA ALA A 20 -0.26 -18.87 -8.00
C ALA A 20 0.67 -17.87 -7.33
N ILE A 21 1.33 -18.35 -6.30
CA ILE A 21 2.24 -17.56 -5.49
C ILE A 21 3.51 -17.28 -6.27
N PRO A 22 3.95 -16.01 -6.36
CA PRO A 22 5.28 -15.72 -6.84
C PRO A 22 6.32 -16.38 -5.92
N ALA A 23 7.44 -16.80 -6.48
CA ALA A 23 8.58 -17.28 -5.71
C ALA A 23 8.91 -16.28 -4.60
N ARG A 24 9.28 -16.78 -3.43
CA ARG A 24 9.72 -15.95 -2.31
C ARG A 24 10.80 -14.97 -2.76
N LYS A 25 10.49 -13.69 -2.76
CA LYS A 25 11.43 -12.64 -3.14
C LYS A 25 12.56 -12.50 -2.13
N GLY A 26 13.76 -12.21 -2.62
CA GLY A 26 14.96 -11.98 -1.83
C GLY A 26 15.96 -13.12 -1.86
N ILE A 27 16.90 -13.10 -0.93
CA ILE A 27 17.97 -14.09 -0.84
C ILE A 27 17.48 -15.27 -0.02
N ILE A 28 17.53 -16.47 -0.63
CA ILE A 28 17.18 -17.72 0.01
C ILE A 28 18.46 -18.51 0.30
N PRO A 29 18.79 -18.78 1.58
CA PRO A 29 19.92 -19.66 1.89
C PRO A 29 19.55 -21.11 1.60
N LEU A 30 20.34 -21.77 0.76
CA LEU A 30 20.22 -23.17 0.44
C LEU A 30 21.36 -23.96 1.09
N THR A 31 21.08 -25.21 1.45
CA THR A 31 22.03 -26.09 2.13
C THR A 31 22.36 -27.27 1.23
N GLN A 32 23.66 -27.56 1.08
CA GLN A 32 24.16 -28.74 0.42
C GLN A 32 24.09 -29.98 1.34
N PRO A 33 24.10 -31.20 0.83
CA PRO A 33 24.07 -32.43 1.64
C PRO A 33 25.23 -32.56 2.65
N ASP A 34 26.36 -31.89 2.41
CA ASP A 34 27.50 -31.88 3.35
C ASP A 34 27.37 -30.83 4.47
N GLY A 35 26.23 -30.08 4.50
CA GLY A 35 25.95 -29.00 5.47
C GLY A 35 26.53 -27.65 5.09
N SER A 36 27.24 -27.51 3.98
CA SER A 36 27.63 -26.19 3.47
C SER A 36 26.42 -25.43 2.94
N THR A 37 26.43 -24.10 3.05
CA THR A 37 25.35 -23.23 2.64
C THR A 37 25.79 -22.23 1.58
N PHE A 38 24.87 -21.83 0.72
CA PHE A 38 25.06 -20.74 -0.25
C PHE A 38 23.76 -19.98 -0.42
N ASN A 39 23.83 -18.80 -0.98
CA ASN A 39 22.68 -17.92 -1.22
C ASN A 39 22.20 -18.06 -2.66
N ALA A 40 20.88 -18.14 -2.84
CA ALA A 40 20.21 -18.20 -4.12
C ALA A 40 19.11 -17.15 -4.24
N VAL A 41 18.67 -16.90 -5.46
CA VAL A 41 17.49 -16.09 -5.77
C VAL A 41 16.54 -16.94 -6.57
N PHE A 42 15.27 -16.96 -6.16
CA PHE A 42 14.19 -17.64 -6.87
C PHE A 42 13.31 -16.59 -7.53
N ARG A 43 12.84 -16.88 -8.74
CA ARG A 43 11.94 -16.07 -9.52
C ARG A 43 10.90 -16.93 -10.18
N GLY A 44 9.76 -16.32 -10.46
CA GLY A 44 8.70 -16.98 -11.18
C GLY A 44 7.54 -17.39 -10.30
N ASP A 45 6.69 -18.19 -10.89
CA ASP A 45 5.47 -18.75 -10.34
C ASP A 45 5.37 -20.24 -10.71
N GLU A 46 4.18 -20.82 -10.63
CA GLU A 46 3.94 -22.21 -11.06
C GLU A 46 4.17 -22.43 -12.54
N PHE A 47 4.16 -21.38 -13.36
CA PHE A 47 4.37 -21.49 -14.81
C PHE A 47 5.83 -21.33 -15.21
N ILE A 48 6.59 -20.50 -14.48
CA ILE A 48 8.00 -20.21 -14.79
C ILE A 48 8.79 -20.23 -13.49
N ARG A 49 9.75 -21.15 -13.37
CA ARG A 49 10.58 -21.34 -12.19
C ARG A 49 12.04 -21.17 -12.52
N ILE A 50 12.62 -20.07 -12.05
CA ILE A 50 14.02 -19.74 -12.28
C ILE A 50 14.74 -19.63 -10.95
N LYS A 51 15.77 -20.46 -10.76
CA LYS A 51 16.63 -20.46 -9.58
C LYS A 51 18.05 -20.12 -9.98
N THR A 52 18.66 -19.14 -9.33
CA THR A 52 20.02 -18.68 -9.66
C THR A 52 20.86 -18.49 -8.40
N THR A 53 22.19 -18.51 -8.55
CA THR A 53 23.09 -17.93 -7.56
C THR A 53 22.96 -16.40 -7.57
N LEU A 54 23.59 -15.72 -6.59
CA LEU A 54 23.62 -14.24 -6.57
C LEU A 54 24.31 -13.64 -7.80
N GLU A 55 25.20 -14.38 -8.45
CA GLU A 55 25.89 -13.98 -9.69
C GLU A 55 25.05 -14.22 -10.95
N GLY A 56 23.81 -14.76 -10.79
CA GLY A 56 22.88 -15.03 -11.89
C GLY A 56 23.13 -16.37 -12.63
N HIS A 57 23.91 -17.28 -12.08
CA HIS A 57 24.09 -18.61 -12.67
C HIS A 57 22.91 -19.51 -12.31
N ALA A 58 22.26 -20.10 -13.32
CA ALA A 58 21.16 -21.03 -13.10
C ALA A 58 21.64 -22.24 -12.27
N ILE A 59 20.77 -22.73 -11.39
CA ILE A 59 21.02 -23.86 -10.51
C ILE A 59 19.88 -24.88 -10.58
N ILE A 60 20.19 -26.14 -10.26
CA ILE A 60 19.26 -27.26 -10.17
C ILE A 60 19.67 -28.15 -9.00
N GLN A 61 18.73 -28.82 -8.36
CA GLN A 61 19.05 -29.83 -7.36
C GLN A 61 19.10 -31.20 -8.02
N ASP A 62 20.23 -31.93 -7.84
CA ASP A 62 20.41 -33.27 -8.33
C ASP A 62 19.65 -34.29 -7.46
N HIS A 63 19.39 -35.47 -7.99
CA HIS A 63 18.67 -36.56 -7.30
C HIS A 63 19.30 -37.01 -5.97
N ASP A 64 20.59 -36.73 -5.77
CA ASP A 64 21.33 -37.01 -4.53
C ASP A 64 21.27 -35.81 -3.55
N GLY A 65 20.49 -34.78 -3.89
CA GLY A 65 20.24 -33.60 -3.07
C GLY A 65 21.26 -32.49 -3.25
N TRP A 66 22.30 -32.67 -4.08
CA TRP A 66 23.27 -31.60 -4.34
C TRP A 66 22.70 -30.49 -5.24
N TRP A 67 22.90 -29.24 -4.88
CA TRP A 67 22.67 -28.10 -5.74
C TRP A 67 23.87 -27.94 -6.68
N SER A 68 23.63 -28.06 -7.97
CA SER A 68 24.61 -27.96 -9.05
C SER A 68 24.32 -26.79 -9.97
N TYR A 69 25.34 -26.26 -10.64
CA TYR A 69 25.13 -25.30 -11.73
C TYR A 69 24.36 -25.99 -12.86
N ALA A 70 23.42 -25.24 -13.47
CA ALA A 70 22.56 -25.74 -14.53
C ALA A 70 22.82 -25.05 -15.86
N TYR A 71 22.46 -25.70 -16.94
CA TYR A 71 22.40 -25.14 -18.28
C TYR A 71 21.06 -25.47 -18.92
N PHE A 72 20.67 -24.70 -19.92
CA PHE A 72 19.47 -24.92 -20.70
C PHE A 72 19.83 -25.41 -22.11
N ASN A 73 19.01 -26.30 -22.67
CA ASN A 73 19.08 -26.64 -24.08
C ASN A 73 18.27 -25.65 -24.94
N ASN A 74 18.25 -25.81 -26.25
CA ASN A 74 17.55 -24.96 -27.19
C ASN A 74 16.03 -24.96 -27.02
N ASP A 75 15.48 -25.95 -26.34
CA ASP A 75 14.05 -26.12 -26.06
C ASP A 75 13.69 -25.57 -24.67
N GLY A 76 14.61 -24.89 -23.97
CA GLY A 76 14.40 -24.33 -22.63
C GLY A 76 14.42 -25.39 -21.52
N GLN A 77 14.82 -26.62 -21.78
CA GLN A 77 14.90 -27.67 -20.74
C GLN A 77 16.19 -27.49 -19.93
N ARG A 78 16.07 -27.65 -18.62
CA ARG A 78 17.11 -27.42 -17.61
C ARG A 78 17.84 -28.75 -17.29
N PHE A 79 19.16 -28.72 -17.27
CA PHE A 79 20.02 -29.89 -16.99
C PHE A 79 21.11 -29.53 -16.00
N SER A 80 21.43 -30.46 -15.12
CA SER A 80 22.57 -30.34 -14.21
C SER A 80 23.90 -30.43 -14.97
N SER A 81 24.84 -29.62 -14.56
CA SER A 81 26.24 -29.71 -15.01
C SER A 81 27.03 -30.78 -14.25
N GLY A 82 26.51 -31.30 -13.15
CA GLY A 82 27.23 -32.15 -12.20
C GLY A 82 28.33 -31.41 -11.41
N CYS A 83 28.40 -30.10 -11.49
CA CYS A 83 29.35 -29.30 -10.73
C CYS A 83 28.59 -28.54 -9.63
N HIS A 84 28.89 -28.85 -8.38
CA HIS A 84 28.18 -28.34 -7.23
C HIS A 84 28.41 -26.85 -7.06
N VAL A 85 27.37 -26.11 -6.65
CA VAL A 85 27.42 -24.68 -6.29
C VAL A 85 28.36 -24.51 -5.08
N GLY A 86 29.18 -23.48 -5.14
CA GLY A 86 30.29 -23.27 -4.19
C GLY A 86 31.64 -23.75 -4.70
N GLY A 87 31.66 -24.59 -5.72
CA GLY A 87 32.85 -24.97 -6.50
C GLY A 87 33.08 -24.04 -7.71
N PRO A 88 34.13 -24.29 -8.51
CA PRO A 88 34.40 -23.51 -9.72
C PRO A 88 33.24 -23.58 -10.71
N VAL A 89 32.80 -22.46 -11.22
CA VAL A 89 31.76 -22.40 -12.26
C VAL A 89 32.33 -23.01 -13.57
N PRO A 90 31.68 -24.00 -14.17
CA PRO A 90 32.15 -24.61 -15.42
C PRO A 90 32.26 -23.55 -16.54
N SER A 91 33.32 -23.63 -17.35
CA SER A 91 33.55 -22.63 -18.42
C SER A 91 32.42 -22.57 -19.45
N GLY A 92 31.72 -23.70 -19.70
CA GLY A 92 30.52 -23.73 -20.54
C GLY A 92 29.35 -22.95 -19.98
N ILE A 93 29.20 -22.89 -18.65
CA ILE A 93 28.15 -22.16 -17.97
C ILE A 93 28.49 -20.64 -17.90
N LEU A 94 29.77 -20.30 -17.71
CA LEU A 94 30.22 -18.89 -17.74
C LEU A 94 29.85 -18.18 -19.06
N SER A 95 29.76 -18.91 -20.16
CA SER A 95 29.33 -18.36 -21.47
C SER A 95 27.81 -18.41 -21.71
N GLN A 96 27.08 -19.27 -20.98
CA GLN A 96 25.64 -19.49 -21.14
C GLN A 96 24.79 -18.93 -20.01
N SER A 97 25.37 -18.66 -18.84
CA SER A 97 24.64 -18.21 -17.64
C SER A 97 23.99 -16.83 -17.76
N ARG A 98 24.28 -16.07 -18.83
CA ARG A 98 23.54 -14.85 -19.22
C ARG A 98 22.40 -15.13 -20.20
N MET A 99 22.12 -16.39 -20.50
CA MET A 99 21.14 -16.80 -21.50
C MET A 99 20.18 -17.85 -20.91
N ILE A 100 19.51 -17.49 -19.83
CA ILE A 100 18.26 -18.18 -19.48
C ILE A 100 17.35 -17.95 -20.69
N PRO A 101 16.81 -19.01 -21.32
CA PRO A 101 16.01 -18.84 -22.52
C PRO A 101 14.59 -18.40 -22.18
N TYR A 102 14.44 -17.21 -21.62
CA TYR A 102 13.17 -16.66 -21.16
C TYR A 102 12.07 -16.84 -22.20
N GLY A 103 12.29 -16.43 -23.45
CA GLY A 103 11.31 -16.56 -24.51
C GLY A 103 10.79 -17.99 -24.72
N LYS A 104 11.62 -19.04 -24.47
CA LYS A 104 11.15 -20.44 -24.53
C LYS A 104 10.37 -20.87 -23.29
N LEU A 105 10.78 -20.39 -22.12
CA LEU A 105 10.06 -20.67 -20.88
C LEU A 105 8.68 -20.02 -20.92
N HIS A 106 8.60 -18.78 -21.39
CA HIS A 106 7.35 -18.03 -21.57
C HIS A 106 6.43 -18.65 -22.63
N GLU A 107 6.97 -19.09 -23.78
CA GLU A 107 6.18 -19.80 -24.79
C GLU A 107 5.48 -21.04 -24.18
N LYS A 108 6.16 -21.80 -23.33
CA LYS A 108 5.58 -22.93 -22.62
C LYS A 108 4.57 -22.50 -21.55
N ALA A 109 4.88 -21.49 -20.77
CA ALA A 109 3.97 -20.92 -19.78
C ALA A 109 2.69 -20.44 -20.43
N ALA A 110 2.78 -19.72 -21.55
CA ALA A 110 1.64 -19.24 -22.31
C ALA A 110 0.72 -20.36 -22.80
N ILE A 111 1.28 -21.49 -23.24
CA ILE A 111 0.47 -22.66 -23.63
C ILE A 111 -0.32 -23.17 -22.43
N ARG A 112 0.27 -23.22 -21.25
CA ARG A 112 -0.39 -23.68 -20.03
C ARG A 112 -1.45 -22.69 -19.54
N LYS A 113 -1.15 -21.41 -19.51
CA LYS A 113 -2.12 -20.35 -19.17
C LYS A 113 -3.36 -20.42 -20.08
N ARG A 114 -3.19 -20.59 -21.39
CA ARG A 114 -4.31 -20.75 -22.34
C ARG A 114 -5.18 -21.98 -22.05
N ALA A 115 -4.60 -23.07 -21.54
CA ALA A 115 -5.37 -24.26 -21.18
C ALA A 115 -6.31 -24.02 -19.99
N MET A 116 -6.14 -22.92 -19.29
CA MET A 116 -6.94 -22.52 -18.12
C MET A 116 -8.05 -21.54 -18.45
N GLU A 117 -8.11 -21.00 -19.67
CA GLU A 117 -9.19 -20.11 -20.10
C GLU A 117 -10.56 -20.82 -20.00
N GLY A 118 -11.51 -20.15 -19.36
CA GLY A 118 -12.90 -20.60 -19.29
C GLY A 118 -13.22 -21.59 -18.16
N PHE A 119 -12.44 -21.64 -17.10
CA PHE A 119 -12.73 -22.45 -15.93
C PHE A 119 -14.01 -21.98 -15.22
N LYS A 120 -14.81 -22.93 -14.80
CA LYS A 120 -16.00 -22.74 -13.96
C LYS A 120 -15.68 -23.06 -12.51
N GLY A 121 -16.54 -22.64 -11.60
CA GLY A 121 -16.37 -22.82 -10.15
C GLY A 121 -15.78 -21.59 -9.45
N THR A 122 -15.96 -20.41 -10.03
CA THR A 122 -15.65 -19.14 -9.36
C THR A 122 -16.92 -18.59 -8.72
N TRP A 123 -16.83 -18.29 -7.45
CA TRP A 123 -17.93 -17.76 -6.67
C TRP A 123 -17.93 -16.23 -6.73
N ASP A 124 -18.86 -15.62 -7.47
CA ASP A 124 -18.99 -14.15 -7.52
C ASP A 124 -19.53 -13.62 -6.19
N ILE A 125 -18.60 -13.31 -5.28
CA ILE A 125 -18.89 -12.85 -3.94
C ILE A 125 -19.62 -11.50 -3.95
N ALA A 126 -19.28 -10.61 -4.89
CA ALA A 126 -19.87 -9.28 -4.98
C ALA A 126 -21.36 -9.36 -5.36
N GLU A 127 -21.70 -10.15 -6.35
CA GLU A 127 -23.09 -10.36 -6.77
C GLU A 127 -23.90 -11.11 -5.71
N ARG A 128 -23.29 -12.07 -5.02
CA ARG A 128 -23.91 -12.80 -3.90
C ARG A 128 -24.23 -11.87 -2.75
N MET A 129 -23.33 -10.99 -2.34
CA MET A 129 -23.61 -10.00 -1.29
C MET A 129 -24.74 -9.05 -1.69
N LYS A 130 -24.79 -8.60 -2.94
CA LYS A 130 -25.88 -7.76 -3.45
C LYS A 130 -27.22 -8.48 -3.38
N THR A 131 -27.27 -9.74 -3.85
CA THR A 131 -28.48 -10.56 -3.85
C THR A 131 -28.96 -10.85 -2.43
N ALA A 132 -28.07 -11.29 -1.56
CA ALA A 132 -28.37 -11.59 -0.17
C ALA A 132 -28.85 -10.36 0.60
N THR A 133 -28.22 -9.18 0.39
CA THR A 133 -28.68 -7.92 0.99
C THR A 133 -30.12 -7.58 0.56
N ARG A 134 -30.46 -7.80 -0.72
CA ARG A 134 -31.82 -7.60 -1.23
C ARG A 134 -32.83 -8.53 -0.57
N ASP A 135 -32.45 -9.79 -0.34
CA ASP A 135 -33.31 -10.82 0.20
C ASP A 135 -33.29 -10.89 1.75
N GLY A 136 -32.40 -10.10 2.38
CA GLY A 136 -32.29 -10.01 3.83
C GLY A 136 -31.52 -11.17 4.47
N GLU A 137 -30.70 -11.86 3.68
CA GLU A 137 -29.86 -12.99 4.11
C GLU A 137 -28.38 -12.59 4.10
N ILE A 138 -27.55 -13.36 4.80
CA ILE A 138 -26.08 -13.23 4.76
C ILE A 138 -25.55 -14.49 4.06
N PRO A 139 -24.82 -14.35 2.92
CA PRO A 139 -24.27 -15.51 2.24
C PRO A 139 -23.19 -16.18 3.08
N THR A 140 -23.11 -17.48 3.03
CA THR A 140 -22.01 -18.27 3.63
C THR A 140 -21.16 -18.85 2.51
N LYS A 141 -19.86 -18.72 2.63
CA LYS A 141 -18.89 -19.40 1.79
C LYS A 141 -18.35 -20.61 2.54
N HIS A 142 -18.68 -21.79 2.03
CA HIS A 142 -18.14 -23.04 2.55
C HIS A 142 -16.79 -23.33 1.90
N GLY A 143 -15.80 -23.70 2.71
CA GLY A 143 -14.47 -24.06 2.24
C GLY A 143 -14.04 -25.42 2.77
N ILE A 144 -13.61 -26.30 1.88
CA ILE A 144 -13.05 -27.59 2.25
C ILE A 144 -11.54 -27.58 2.17
N ILE A 145 -10.90 -27.95 3.27
CA ILE A 145 -9.45 -28.02 3.41
C ILE A 145 -9.06 -29.49 3.68
N ILE A 146 -8.28 -30.08 2.78
CA ILE A 146 -7.81 -31.46 2.89
C ILE A 146 -6.35 -31.45 3.31
N LEU A 147 -6.03 -32.28 4.32
CA LEU A 147 -4.67 -32.49 4.80
C LEU A 147 -4.08 -33.76 4.16
N ALA A 148 -3.15 -33.60 3.21
CA ALA A 148 -2.57 -34.70 2.44
C ALA A 148 -1.10 -34.90 2.79
N GLN A 149 -0.75 -36.10 3.30
CA GLN A 149 0.64 -36.50 3.51
C GLN A 149 1.06 -37.61 2.54
N PHE A 150 2.36 -37.72 2.31
CA PHE A 150 2.93 -38.67 1.40
C PHE A 150 3.41 -39.95 2.12
N LYS A 151 3.85 -40.96 1.37
CA LYS A 151 4.46 -42.16 1.97
C LYS A 151 5.74 -41.87 2.74
N ASP A 152 6.50 -40.91 2.29
CA ASP A 152 7.86 -40.58 2.74
C ASP A 152 7.91 -39.24 3.50
N VAL A 153 6.92 -38.38 3.37
CA VAL A 153 6.81 -37.08 4.07
C VAL A 153 5.50 -37.02 4.83
N HIS A 154 5.60 -36.90 6.13
CA HIS A 154 4.44 -36.86 7.02
C HIS A 154 4.32 -35.51 7.70
N PHE A 155 3.09 -35.11 8.04
CA PHE A 155 2.82 -33.90 8.81
C PHE A 155 3.60 -33.92 10.14
N ARG A 156 4.13 -32.75 10.50
CA ARG A 156 4.69 -32.46 11.84
C ARG A 156 3.63 -31.91 12.78
N TYR A 157 2.59 -31.29 12.21
CA TYR A 157 1.47 -30.67 12.92
C TYR A 157 0.22 -31.53 12.79
N THR A 158 -0.70 -31.38 13.74
CA THR A 158 -1.93 -32.17 13.82
C THR A 158 -3.06 -31.49 13.06
N ARG A 159 -4.15 -32.23 12.80
CA ARG A 159 -5.39 -31.63 12.27
C ARG A 159 -5.89 -30.50 13.16
N GLU A 160 -5.77 -30.66 14.48
CA GLU A 160 -6.19 -29.66 15.46
C GLU A 160 -5.39 -28.35 15.32
N ASP A 161 -4.09 -28.43 15.00
CA ASP A 161 -3.25 -27.25 14.73
C ASP A 161 -3.72 -26.52 13.47
N PHE A 162 -4.05 -27.24 12.38
CA PHE A 162 -4.61 -26.65 11.17
C PHE A 162 -6.01 -26.08 11.40
N ASN A 163 -6.85 -26.79 12.15
CA ASN A 163 -8.17 -26.28 12.48
C ASN A 163 -8.07 -24.98 13.30
N ALA A 164 -7.15 -24.92 14.25
CA ALA A 164 -6.91 -23.70 15.02
C ALA A 164 -6.39 -22.56 14.13
N LEU A 165 -5.39 -22.82 13.27
CA LEU A 165 -4.84 -21.85 12.31
C LEU A 165 -5.92 -21.26 11.41
N LEU A 166 -6.89 -22.07 10.98
CA LEU A 166 -7.87 -21.67 9.98
C LEU A 166 -9.17 -21.14 10.58
N THR A 167 -9.58 -21.59 11.76
CA THR A 167 -10.93 -21.33 12.27
C THR A 167 -11.02 -20.81 13.71
N GLU A 168 -9.95 -20.93 14.53
CA GLU A 168 -10.00 -20.50 15.93
C GLU A 168 -10.03 -18.98 16.04
N ASN A 169 -11.05 -18.47 16.70
CA ASN A 169 -11.19 -17.04 16.93
C ASN A 169 -10.06 -16.50 17.86
N GLY A 170 -9.32 -15.51 17.39
CA GLY A 170 -8.20 -14.92 18.11
C GLY A 170 -6.95 -15.80 18.17
N TYR A 171 -6.77 -16.68 17.18
CA TYR A 171 -5.57 -17.51 17.05
C TYR A 171 -4.30 -16.66 17.11
N SER A 172 -3.34 -17.05 17.97
CA SER A 172 -2.16 -16.23 18.26
C SER A 172 -0.86 -17.03 18.39
N ALA A 173 -0.82 -18.26 17.86
CA ALA A 173 0.42 -19.03 17.85
C ALA A 173 1.45 -18.44 16.89
N GLY A 174 2.72 -18.55 17.23
CA GLY A 174 3.80 -17.98 16.43
C GLY A 174 3.75 -16.45 16.45
N LYS A 175 3.57 -15.84 15.28
CA LYS A 175 3.40 -14.39 15.08
C LYS A 175 1.99 -14.03 14.59
N SER A 176 1.06 -14.99 14.60
CA SER A 176 -0.32 -14.76 14.15
C SER A 176 -1.05 -13.80 15.06
N ILE A 177 -1.94 -13.02 14.47
CA ILE A 177 -2.86 -12.09 15.17
C ILE A 177 -4.32 -12.51 15.03
N GLY A 178 -4.58 -13.63 14.37
CA GLY A 178 -5.87 -14.22 14.12
C GLY A 178 -5.73 -15.44 13.22
N SER A 179 -6.82 -16.20 13.06
CA SER A 179 -6.96 -17.29 12.11
C SER A 179 -7.28 -16.78 10.69
N ALA A 180 -7.32 -17.67 9.70
CA ALA A 180 -7.80 -17.32 8.36
C ALA A 180 -9.26 -16.84 8.41
N LYS A 181 -10.10 -17.45 9.24
CA LYS A 181 -11.46 -16.99 9.45
C LYS A 181 -11.51 -15.59 10.05
N ASP A 182 -10.69 -15.29 11.07
CA ASP A 182 -10.58 -13.93 11.62
C ASP A 182 -10.16 -12.92 10.55
N TYR A 183 -9.24 -13.29 9.65
CA TYR A 183 -8.83 -12.47 8.54
C TYR A 183 -10.01 -12.13 7.62
N PHE A 184 -10.75 -13.13 7.14
CA PHE A 184 -11.89 -12.90 6.26
C PHE A 184 -13.04 -12.18 6.98
N ASP A 185 -13.29 -12.50 8.24
CA ASP A 185 -14.30 -11.80 9.06
C ASP A 185 -13.95 -10.31 9.22
N ALA A 186 -12.66 -9.97 9.36
CA ALA A 186 -12.18 -8.58 9.41
C ALA A 186 -12.34 -7.86 8.07
N GLN A 187 -12.18 -8.57 6.94
CA GLN A 187 -12.39 -8.00 5.60
C GLN A 187 -13.87 -7.75 5.31
N PHE A 188 -14.71 -8.76 5.53
CA PHE A 188 -16.12 -8.77 5.09
C PHE A 188 -17.09 -8.20 6.13
N LYS A 189 -16.69 -8.11 7.41
CA LYS A 189 -17.48 -7.51 8.51
C LYS A 189 -18.90 -8.01 8.59
N GLY A 190 -19.09 -9.31 8.45
CA GLY A 190 -20.40 -9.97 8.51
C GLY A 190 -21.26 -9.80 7.24
N ARG A 191 -20.73 -9.25 6.16
CA ARG A 191 -21.44 -9.24 4.85
C ARG A 191 -21.41 -10.59 4.15
N THR A 192 -20.44 -11.44 4.51
CA THR A 192 -20.32 -12.84 4.14
C THR A 192 -19.80 -13.59 5.34
N LEU A 193 -20.29 -14.79 5.59
CA LEU A 193 -19.78 -15.71 6.59
C LEU A 193 -18.84 -16.72 5.94
N PHE A 194 -17.82 -17.16 6.67
CA PHE A 194 -16.88 -18.17 6.20
C PHE A 194 -16.95 -19.38 7.11
N ASP A 195 -17.20 -20.55 6.51
CA ASP A 195 -17.27 -21.84 7.19
C ASP A 195 -16.25 -22.80 6.58
N PHE A 196 -15.12 -23.00 7.29
CA PHE A 196 -14.03 -23.85 6.85
C PHE A 196 -14.06 -25.18 7.56
N GLN A 197 -14.07 -26.26 6.79
CA GLN A 197 -13.97 -27.62 7.31
C GLN A 197 -12.60 -28.22 6.97
N VAL A 198 -11.88 -28.67 7.99
CA VAL A 198 -10.57 -29.32 7.87
C VAL A 198 -10.76 -30.84 7.96
N SER A 199 -10.28 -31.59 6.97
CA SER A 199 -10.35 -33.06 6.95
C SER A 199 -9.45 -33.70 8.01
N ASP A 200 -9.64 -34.98 8.28
CA ASP A 200 -8.56 -35.79 8.87
C ASP A 200 -7.40 -35.90 7.87
N ILE A 201 -6.19 -36.21 8.40
CA ILE A 201 -5.01 -36.39 7.55
C ILE A 201 -5.17 -37.65 6.70
N VAL A 202 -5.13 -37.48 5.38
CA VAL A 202 -5.11 -38.62 4.44
C VAL A 202 -3.68 -38.91 4.01
N THR A 203 -3.36 -40.21 3.79
CA THR A 203 -2.02 -40.64 3.34
C THR A 203 -2.10 -41.10 1.90
N LEU A 204 -1.44 -40.35 1.03
CA LEU A 204 -1.36 -40.62 -0.40
C LEU A 204 -0.56 -41.90 -0.69
N ASN A 205 -0.83 -42.53 -1.83
CA ASN A 205 -0.15 -43.75 -2.24
C ASN A 205 1.24 -43.52 -2.87
N GLY A 206 1.57 -42.26 -3.19
CA GLY A 206 2.87 -41.87 -3.77
C GLY A 206 3.81 -41.22 -2.76
N ASN A 207 5.08 -41.15 -3.13
CA ASN A 207 6.05 -40.30 -2.46
C ASN A 207 5.87 -38.87 -2.92
N MET A 208 6.35 -37.86 -2.14
CA MET A 208 6.27 -36.44 -2.50
C MET A 208 6.82 -36.22 -3.92
N ALA A 209 8.02 -36.71 -4.23
CA ALA A 209 8.62 -36.58 -5.55
C ALA A 209 7.84 -37.22 -6.71
N SER A 210 6.82 -38.05 -6.42
CA SER A 210 5.95 -38.62 -7.47
C SER A 210 4.95 -37.57 -7.98
N TYR A 211 4.59 -36.61 -7.19
CA TYR A 211 3.66 -35.52 -7.50
C TYR A 211 4.39 -34.21 -7.78
N GLY A 212 5.35 -33.83 -6.92
CA GLY A 212 6.15 -32.62 -6.99
C GLY A 212 7.39 -32.75 -7.87
N GLY A 213 8.23 -33.76 -7.67
CA GLY A 213 9.55 -33.85 -8.30
C GLY A 213 9.62 -33.32 -9.73
N ASN A 214 10.43 -32.32 -9.95
CA ASN A 214 10.44 -31.55 -11.19
C ASN A 214 10.79 -32.41 -12.43
N ASN A 215 10.08 -32.15 -13.52
CA ASN A 215 10.40 -32.63 -14.85
C ASN A 215 11.54 -31.79 -15.48
N SER A 216 11.98 -32.12 -16.70
CA SER A 216 13.05 -31.39 -17.41
C SER A 216 12.69 -29.94 -17.75
N ASP A 217 11.42 -29.59 -17.71
CA ASP A 217 10.92 -28.21 -17.92
C ASP A 217 10.88 -27.40 -16.60
N GLY A 218 11.20 -28.07 -15.47
CA GLY A 218 11.22 -27.45 -14.15
C GLY A 218 9.85 -27.36 -13.50
N GLU A 219 8.89 -28.19 -13.91
CA GLU A 219 7.52 -28.22 -13.44
C GLU A 219 7.28 -29.45 -12.57
N ASP A 220 6.35 -29.34 -11.61
CA ASP A 220 5.87 -30.51 -10.87
C ASP A 220 5.31 -31.56 -11.79
N LYS A 221 5.58 -32.84 -11.46
CA LYS A 221 5.17 -33.96 -12.30
C LYS A 221 3.66 -34.11 -12.41
N ASP A 222 2.97 -34.12 -11.28
CA ASP A 222 1.54 -34.45 -11.27
C ASP A 222 0.80 -33.87 -10.01
N PRO A 223 0.85 -32.58 -9.74
CA PRO A 223 0.24 -32.01 -8.55
C PRO A 223 -1.29 -32.08 -8.58
N ALA A 224 -1.91 -32.01 -9.76
CA ALA A 224 -3.36 -32.17 -9.90
C ALA A 224 -3.81 -33.59 -9.50
N GLN A 225 -3.02 -34.62 -9.80
CA GLN A 225 -3.29 -35.98 -9.36
C GLN A 225 -3.17 -36.13 -7.84
N MET A 226 -2.23 -35.39 -7.19
CA MET A 226 -2.18 -35.33 -5.74
C MET A 226 -3.53 -34.87 -5.15
N VAL A 227 -4.11 -33.81 -5.70
CA VAL A 227 -5.42 -33.27 -5.26
C VAL A 227 -6.52 -34.29 -5.48
N VAL A 228 -6.57 -34.94 -6.65
CA VAL A 228 -7.55 -35.98 -6.96
C VAL A 228 -7.47 -37.16 -5.98
N ASP A 229 -6.24 -37.62 -5.71
CA ASP A 229 -6.01 -38.76 -4.80
C ASP A 229 -6.37 -38.35 -3.35
N ALA A 230 -6.04 -37.13 -2.92
CA ALA A 230 -6.40 -36.58 -1.61
C ALA A 230 -7.93 -36.49 -1.44
N CYS A 231 -8.64 -35.93 -2.42
CA CYS A 231 -10.11 -35.84 -2.41
C CYS A 231 -10.77 -37.23 -2.33
N ARG A 232 -10.30 -38.19 -3.13
CA ARG A 232 -10.84 -39.56 -3.11
C ARG A 232 -10.63 -40.26 -1.77
N LEU A 233 -9.50 -40.02 -1.10
CA LEU A 233 -9.23 -40.57 0.22
C LEU A 233 -10.07 -39.88 1.32
N ALA A 234 -10.45 -38.62 1.11
CA ALA A 234 -11.29 -37.87 2.02
C ALA A 234 -12.80 -38.08 1.79
N ASP A 235 -13.22 -38.69 0.70
CA ASP A 235 -14.60 -38.85 0.26
C ASP A 235 -15.52 -39.57 1.29
N GLU A 236 -14.95 -40.51 2.07
CA GLU A 236 -15.70 -41.20 3.14
C GLU A 236 -16.02 -40.29 4.34
N GLN A 237 -15.31 -39.18 4.53
CA GLN A 237 -15.47 -38.27 5.64
C GLN A 237 -16.08 -36.91 5.26
N ILE A 238 -16.17 -36.60 3.97
CA ILE A 238 -16.59 -35.32 3.42
C ILE A 238 -17.70 -35.54 2.41
N ASP A 239 -18.82 -34.83 2.58
CA ASP A 239 -19.87 -34.71 1.57
C ASP A 239 -19.55 -33.51 0.66
N PHE A 240 -18.90 -33.75 -0.47
CA PHE A 240 -18.50 -32.71 -1.41
C PHE A 240 -19.67 -31.95 -2.04
N SER A 241 -20.90 -32.49 -1.96
CA SER A 241 -22.09 -31.78 -2.46
C SER A 241 -22.40 -30.50 -1.69
N GLN A 242 -21.84 -30.34 -0.49
CA GLN A 242 -22.03 -29.15 0.37
C GLN A 242 -21.18 -27.95 -0.07
N TYR A 243 -20.23 -28.14 -1.01
CA TYR A 243 -19.27 -27.12 -1.43
C TYR A 243 -19.50 -26.61 -2.87
N ASP A 244 -20.75 -26.60 -3.30
CA ASP A 244 -21.25 -26.00 -4.53
C ASP A 244 -22.28 -24.91 -4.13
N ASP A 245 -21.76 -23.78 -3.62
CA ASP A 245 -22.57 -22.71 -3.03
C ASP A 245 -23.43 -21.98 -4.07
N ASP A 246 -23.07 -22.05 -5.37
CA ASP A 246 -23.79 -21.40 -6.45
C ASP A 246 -24.70 -22.35 -7.25
N ASN A 247 -24.63 -23.65 -6.96
CA ASN A 247 -25.39 -24.71 -7.61
C ASN A 247 -25.13 -24.81 -9.13
N ASP A 248 -23.89 -24.52 -9.56
CA ASP A 248 -23.48 -24.66 -10.96
C ASP A 248 -23.05 -26.10 -11.33
N GLY A 249 -22.97 -26.98 -10.35
CA GLY A 249 -22.60 -28.39 -10.49
C GLY A 249 -21.10 -28.66 -10.32
N PHE A 250 -20.33 -27.64 -9.99
CA PHE A 250 -18.91 -27.77 -9.64
C PHE A 250 -18.71 -27.56 -8.14
N ILE A 251 -17.66 -28.18 -7.59
CA ILE A 251 -17.14 -27.83 -6.27
C ILE A 251 -16.43 -26.49 -6.41
N ASP A 252 -16.84 -25.48 -5.63
CA ASP A 252 -16.35 -24.10 -5.78
C ASP A 252 -14.85 -23.97 -5.67
N ASN A 253 -14.24 -24.65 -4.69
CA ASN A 253 -12.80 -24.79 -4.55
C ASN A 253 -12.47 -25.86 -3.52
N VAL A 254 -11.41 -26.63 -3.78
CA VAL A 254 -10.79 -27.50 -2.80
C VAL A 254 -9.42 -26.96 -2.48
N PHE A 255 -9.12 -26.80 -1.20
CA PHE A 255 -7.79 -26.42 -0.75
C PHE A 255 -7.06 -27.62 -0.15
N VAL A 256 -5.82 -27.86 -0.55
CA VAL A 256 -5.01 -28.97 -0.04
C VAL A 256 -3.77 -28.42 0.66
N PHE A 257 -3.65 -28.68 1.96
CA PHE A 257 -2.35 -28.57 2.62
C PHE A 257 -1.60 -29.90 2.43
N PHE A 258 -0.40 -29.83 1.86
CA PHE A 258 0.46 -30.99 1.75
C PHE A 258 1.58 -30.97 2.80
N ALA A 259 1.96 -32.17 3.29
CA ALA A 259 3.00 -32.30 4.30
C ALA A 259 4.38 -31.87 3.77
N GLY A 260 5.17 -31.22 4.60
CA GLY A 260 6.54 -30.79 4.29
C GLY A 260 6.65 -29.34 3.81
N ASN A 261 7.69 -29.05 3.05
CA ASN A 261 8.06 -27.71 2.62
C ASN A 261 7.59 -27.40 1.18
N ASP A 262 7.54 -26.11 0.87
CA ASP A 262 7.23 -25.56 -0.44
C ASP A 262 8.50 -25.41 -1.30
N GLU A 263 8.42 -25.76 -2.58
CA GLU A 263 9.48 -25.50 -3.52
C GLU A 263 9.72 -24.00 -3.74
N ALA A 264 8.66 -23.18 -3.76
CA ALA A 264 8.73 -21.72 -3.91
C ALA A 264 9.52 -21.03 -2.78
N GLU A 265 9.59 -21.66 -1.61
CA GLU A 265 10.32 -21.16 -0.44
C GLU A 265 11.68 -21.85 -0.23
N GLY A 266 12.14 -22.65 -1.19
CA GLY A 266 13.44 -23.35 -1.11
C GLY A 266 13.38 -24.73 -0.49
N GLY A 267 12.23 -25.41 -0.54
CA GLY A 267 12.03 -26.76 -0.04
C GLY A 267 12.77 -27.87 -0.82
N GLY A 268 13.26 -27.58 -2.00
CA GLY A 268 13.93 -28.53 -2.90
C GLY A 268 13.02 -28.98 -4.05
N GLU A 269 13.61 -29.55 -5.09
CA GLU A 269 12.89 -29.86 -6.33
C GLU A 269 12.01 -31.12 -6.26
N ASP A 270 12.02 -31.87 -5.18
CA ASP A 270 11.07 -32.94 -4.91
C ASP A 270 9.76 -32.42 -4.26
N CYS A 271 9.77 -31.20 -3.76
CA CYS A 271 8.59 -30.56 -3.18
C CYS A 271 7.64 -30.05 -4.27
N ILE A 272 6.39 -29.82 -3.88
CA ILE A 272 5.39 -29.18 -4.73
C ILE A 272 5.53 -27.67 -4.58
N TRP A 273 5.35 -26.95 -5.66
CA TRP A 273 5.16 -25.50 -5.65
C TRP A 273 3.71 -25.14 -5.32
N SER A 274 3.46 -24.32 -4.32
CA SER A 274 2.11 -23.85 -3.99
C SER A 274 1.47 -23.13 -5.18
N HIS A 275 0.22 -23.45 -5.49
CA HIS A 275 -0.48 -22.89 -6.65
C HIS A 275 -1.99 -23.12 -6.59
N SER A 276 -2.71 -22.35 -7.42
CA SER A 276 -4.12 -22.58 -7.76
C SER A 276 -4.23 -23.07 -9.21
N TRP A 277 -5.02 -24.15 -9.45
CA TRP A 277 -5.14 -24.75 -10.76
C TRP A 277 -6.51 -25.42 -10.98
N ALA A 278 -6.61 -26.15 -12.11
CA ALA A 278 -7.78 -26.94 -12.43
C ALA A 278 -7.43 -28.41 -12.67
N VAL A 279 -8.23 -29.30 -12.08
CA VAL A 279 -8.04 -30.75 -12.19
C VAL A 279 -8.08 -31.22 -13.65
N TYR A 280 -9.04 -30.73 -14.44
CA TYR A 280 -9.11 -31.15 -15.85
C TYR A 280 -7.87 -30.80 -16.65
N SER A 281 -7.30 -29.63 -16.43
CA SER A 281 -6.08 -29.18 -17.15
C SER A 281 -4.84 -29.90 -16.67
N GLY A 282 -4.71 -30.18 -15.38
CA GLY A 282 -3.56 -30.87 -14.81
C GLY A 282 -3.61 -32.39 -14.99
N ALA A 283 -4.71 -33.02 -14.58
CA ALA A 283 -4.86 -34.47 -14.63
C ALA A 283 -5.37 -35.02 -15.97
N GLY A 284 -5.94 -34.16 -16.82
CA GLY A 284 -6.42 -34.53 -18.15
C GLY A 284 -7.81 -35.21 -18.17
N TYR A 285 -8.53 -35.30 -17.05
CA TYR A 285 -9.84 -35.92 -16.98
C TYR A 285 -10.72 -35.28 -15.89
N ASN A 286 -12.05 -35.41 -16.06
CA ASN A 286 -13.01 -34.94 -15.07
C ASN A 286 -13.12 -35.93 -13.89
N VAL A 287 -13.25 -35.39 -12.69
CA VAL A 287 -13.49 -36.11 -11.45
C VAL A 287 -14.81 -35.65 -10.86
N ALA A 288 -15.67 -36.59 -10.47
CA ALA A 288 -16.93 -36.31 -9.78
C ALA A 288 -16.91 -36.94 -8.39
N LEU A 289 -17.33 -36.17 -7.38
CA LEU A 289 -17.51 -36.57 -5.98
C LEU A 289 -18.88 -36.10 -5.54
N ASP A 290 -19.69 -36.96 -4.94
CA ASP A 290 -21.06 -36.71 -4.48
C ASP A 290 -21.95 -36.00 -5.51
N GLY A 291 -21.76 -36.30 -6.81
CA GLY A 291 -22.53 -35.73 -7.91
C GLY A 291 -22.10 -34.34 -8.36
N LYS A 292 -21.04 -33.77 -7.79
CA LYS A 292 -20.42 -32.50 -8.19
C LYS A 292 -19.09 -32.75 -8.89
N THR A 293 -18.71 -31.85 -9.80
CA THR A 293 -17.44 -31.94 -10.54
C THR A 293 -16.34 -31.22 -9.76
N LEU A 294 -15.27 -31.95 -9.42
CA LEU A 294 -14.05 -31.36 -8.90
C LEU A 294 -13.27 -30.72 -10.06
N ASN A 295 -13.03 -29.43 -9.99
CA ASN A 295 -12.26 -28.74 -11.01
C ASN A 295 -11.27 -27.75 -10.43
N ARG A 296 -11.71 -26.69 -9.75
CA ARG A 296 -10.79 -25.73 -9.14
C ARG A 296 -10.20 -26.28 -7.86
N TYR A 297 -8.91 -26.10 -7.70
CA TYR A 297 -8.21 -26.37 -6.46
C TYR A 297 -7.09 -25.35 -6.23
N ALA A 298 -6.68 -25.23 -4.97
CA ALA A 298 -5.42 -24.61 -4.58
C ALA A 298 -4.68 -25.52 -3.62
N CYS A 299 -3.38 -25.40 -3.53
CA CYS A 299 -2.59 -26.13 -2.57
C CYS A 299 -1.42 -25.32 -2.03
N THR A 300 -1.04 -25.62 -0.79
CA THR A 300 0.15 -25.04 -0.15
C THR A 300 0.78 -26.05 0.81
N SER A 301 2.01 -25.77 1.23
CA SER A 301 2.76 -26.62 2.17
C SER A 301 2.30 -26.44 3.61
N GLU A 302 2.52 -27.49 4.41
CA GLU A 302 2.44 -27.42 5.87
C GLU A 302 3.46 -26.44 6.45
N LEU A 303 4.69 -26.46 5.93
CA LEU A 303 5.84 -25.78 6.51
C LEU A 303 6.30 -24.62 5.64
N SER A 304 6.53 -23.49 6.29
CA SER A 304 7.23 -22.36 5.71
C SER A 304 8.58 -22.18 6.41
N LYS A 305 9.58 -21.72 5.65
CA LYS A 305 10.87 -21.33 6.22
C LYS A 305 10.77 -19.96 6.85
N MET A 306 11.14 -19.89 8.13
CA MET A 306 11.20 -18.63 8.87
C MET A 306 12.16 -17.64 8.18
N GLY A 307 12.11 -16.38 8.60
CA GLY A 307 12.93 -15.32 8.03
C GLY A 307 14.45 -15.56 8.05
N ASP A 308 14.94 -16.53 8.83
CA ASP A 308 16.33 -17.01 8.79
C ASP A 308 16.61 -17.99 7.62
N GLY A 309 15.56 -18.43 6.91
CA GLY A 309 15.61 -19.36 5.79
C GLY A 309 16.03 -20.79 6.14
N THR A 310 16.17 -21.12 7.41
CA THR A 310 16.67 -22.43 7.88
C THR A 310 15.72 -23.14 8.83
N THR A 311 14.87 -22.40 9.53
CA THR A 311 13.94 -22.95 10.53
C THR A 311 12.58 -23.17 9.91
N ASP A 312 12.14 -24.42 9.82
CA ASP A 312 10.79 -24.77 9.39
C ASP A 312 9.79 -24.63 10.53
N SER A 313 8.66 -23.99 10.27
CA SER A 313 7.53 -23.86 11.18
C SER A 313 6.22 -24.06 10.43
N LEU A 314 5.10 -24.21 11.17
CA LEU A 314 3.79 -24.20 10.52
C LEU A 314 3.66 -22.93 9.67
N ALA A 315 3.25 -23.08 8.42
CA ALA A 315 3.02 -21.96 7.51
C ALA A 315 1.98 -21.01 8.08
N GLY A 316 2.15 -19.70 7.80
CA GLY A 316 1.12 -18.70 8.12
C GLY A 316 -0.09 -18.83 7.20
N ILE A 317 -1.10 -18.00 7.44
CA ILE A 317 -2.35 -18.01 6.67
C ILE A 317 -2.25 -17.23 5.35
N GLY A 318 -1.16 -16.50 5.11
CA GLY A 318 -1.08 -15.54 3.99
C GLY A 318 -1.29 -16.18 2.63
N THR A 319 -0.57 -17.28 2.36
CA THR A 319 -0.74 -18.07 1.13
C THR A 319 -2.14 -18.64 1.00
N PHE A 320 -2.69 -19.21 2.07
CA PHE A 320 -4.08 -19.67 2.07
C PHE A 320 -5.04 -18.54 1.71
N CYS A 321 -4.89 -17.36 2.33
CA CYS A 321 -5.77 -16.22 2.08
C CYS A 321 -5.64 -15.69 0.63
N HIS A 322 -4.43 -15.67 0.07
CA HIS A 322 -4.17 -15.27 -1.31
C HIS A 322 -4.88 -16.24 -2.29
N GLU A 323 -4.53 -17.51 -2.24
CA GLU A 323 -5.08 -18.53 -3.13
C GLU A 323 -6.60 -18.69 -2.98
N TYR A 324 -7.10 -18.56 -1.76
CA TYR A 324 -8.53 -18.63 -1.53
C TYR A 324 -9.27 -17.40 -2.09
N SER A 325 -8.63 -16.23 -2.09
CA SER A 325 -9.20 -14.99 -2.63
C SER A 325 -9.39 -15.01 -4.14
N HIS A 326 -8.61 -15.82 -4.87
CA HIS A 326 -8.86 -16.05 -6.29
C HIS A 326 -10.23 -16.70 -6.55
N THR A 327 -10.74 -17.47 -5.60
CA THR A 327 -12.09 -18.05 -5.73
C THR A 327 -13.20 -17.00 -5.70
N PHE A 328 -12.89 -15.77 -5.24
CA PHE A 328 -13.80 -14.63 -5.19
C PHE A 328 -13.70 -13.73 -6.43
N GLY A 329 -12.75 -13.98 -7.31
CA GLY A 329 -12.56 -13.22 -8.52
C GLY A 329 -11.43 -12.18 -8.49
N LEU A 330 -10.56 -12.21 -7.50
CA LEU A 330 -9.39 -11.33 -7.49
C LEU A 330 -8.31 -11.83 -8.46
N PRO A 331 -7.76 -10.96 -9.33
CA PRO A 331 -6.57 -11.27 -10.13
C PRO A 331 -5.30 -11.04 -9.32
N ASP A 332 -4.17 -11.47 -9.86
CA ASP A 332 -2.86 -11.04 -9.38
C ASP A 332 -2.53 -9.63 -9.83
N PHE A 333 -1.82 -8.88 -8.96
CA PHE A 333 -1.37 -7.52 -9.23
C PHE A 333 0.14 -7.39 -9.41
N TYR A 334 0.88 -8.48 -9.30
CA TYR A 334 2.28 -8.53 -9.77
C TYR A 334 2.33 -8.81 -11.27
N ASP A 335 3.52 -8.69 -11.84
CA ASP A 335 3.77 -9.03 -13.23
C ASP A 335 3.77 -10.55 -13.41
N THR A 336 2.71 -11.08 -14.00
CA THR A 336 2.51 -12.52 -14.16
C THR A 336 3.17 -13.09 -15.42
N ASP A 337 3.79 -12.27 -16.26
CA ASP A 337 4.58 -12.74 -17.41
C ASP A 337 6.07 -12.35 -17.35
N TYR A 338 6.48 -11.69 -16.27
CA TYR A 338 7.86 -11.33 -15.90
C TYR A 338 8.58 -10.50 -16.96
N GLU A 339 9.58 -11.06 -17.66
CA GLU A 339 10.41 -10.35 -18.62
C GLU A 339 9.74 -10.19 -20.02
N GLU A 340 8.56 -10.79 -20.21
CA GLU A 340 7.82 -10.72 -21.46
C GLU A 340 7.02 -9.40 -21.55
N SER A 341 6.17 -9.25 -22.52
CA SER A 341 5.26 -8.11 -22.74
C SER A 341 5.87 -6.73 -22.52
N GLY A 342 7.13 -6.56 -22.91
CA GLY A 342 7.85 -5.27 -22.84
C GLY A 342 8.84 -5.17 -21.68
N GLY A 343 9.10 -6.25 -20.96
CA GLY A 343 10.00 -6.35 -19.84
C GLY A 343 9.28 -6.37 -18.49
N GLU A 344 10.00 -6.62 -17.41
CA GLU A 344 9.44 -6.71 -16.07
C GLU A 344 8.78 -5.39 -15.65
N ALA A 345 7.55 -5.48 -15.19
CA ALA A 345 6.77 -4.37 -14.67
C ALA A 345 6.75 -4.35 -13.14
N ALA A 346 6.59 -3.18 -12.56
CA ALA A 346 6.22 -3.05 -11.16
C ALA A 346 4.78 -3.52 -10.94
N GLY A 347 4.51 -4.13 -9.79
CA GLY A 347 3.14 -4.41 -9.36
C GLY A 347 2.58 -3.26 -8.53
N LEU A 348 1.61 -3.57 -7.69
CA LEU A 348 1.28 -2.75 -6.54
C LEU A 348 2.36 -2.95 -5.48
N TRP A 349 2.60 -1.96 -4.61
CA TRP A 349 3.62 -2.14 -3.57
C TRP A 349 3.50 -3.51 -2.89
N TYR A 350 4.44 -4.39 -3.15
CA TYR A 350 4.50 -5.82 -2.80
C TYR A 350 3.83 -6.18 -1.45
N TRP A 351 4.07 -5.35 -0.43
CA TRP A 351 3.59 -5.57 0.92
C TRP A 351 2.16 -5.06 1.16
N THR A 352 1.58 -4.23 0.29
CA THR A 352 0.30 -3.55 0.53
C THR A 352 -0.90 -4.27 -0.08
N ALA A 353 -0.68 -5.21 -0.98
CA ALA A 353 -1.72 -5.97 -1.66
C ALA A 353 -1.60 -7.44 -1.32
N LEU A 354 -2.70 -8.07 -0.90
CA LEU A 354 -2.73 -9.52 -0.70
C LEU A 354 -2.42 -10.25 -2.02
N MET A 355 -3.00 -9.75 -3.12
CA MET A 355 -2.87 -10.34 -4.45
C MET A 355 -1.61 -9.89 -5.21
N ASP A 356 -0.65 -9.26 -4.52
CA ASP A 356 0.74 -9.14 -4.92
C ASP A 356 1.58 -10.02 -3.97
N GLY A 357 2.58 -9.51 -3.30
CA GLY A 357 3.41 -10.25 -2.35
C GLY A 357 3.03 -10.06 -0.88
N GLY A 358 1.92 -9.39 -0.59
CA GLY A 358 1.45 -9.16 0.78
C GLY A 358 1.10 -10.43 1.56
N ASN A 359 0.81 -11.52 0.84
CA ASN A 359 0.64 -12.86 1.42
C ASN A 359 1.86 -13.33 2.24
N LEU A 360 3.06 -12.82 1.93
CA LEU A 360 4.31 -13.15 2.63
C LEU A 360 4.63 -12.21 3.79
N ASN A 361 3.77 -11.21 4.08
CA ASN A 361 3.98 -10.28 5.19
C ASN A 361 4.17 -11.03 6.52
N MET A 362 5.17 -10.61 7.29
CA MET A 362 5.52 -11.23 8.58
C MET A 362 5.73 -12.75 8.48
N ASN A 363 6.32 -13.23 7.36
CA ASN A 363 6.46 -14.64 6.99
C ASN A 363 5.10 -15.36 6.80
N GLY A 364 4.14 -14.70 6.19
CA GLY A 364 2.81 -15.22 5.93
C GLY A 364 1.85 -15.24 7.15
N TYR A 365 2.30 -14.79 8.32
CA TYR A 365 1.45 -14.80 9.51
C TYR A 365 0.44 -13.67 9.53
N VAL A 366 0.73 -12.54 8.90
CA VAL A 366 -0.10 -11.33 8.95
C VAL A 366 -0.23 -10.74 7.54
N PRO A 367 -1.04 -11.37 6.66
CA PRO A 367 -1.36 -10.79 5.36
C PRO A 367 -2.07 -9.45 5.54
N PRO A 368 -1.89 -8.48 4.60
CA PRO A 368 -2.46 -7.14 4.75
C PRO A 368 -3.97 -7.16 4.58
N TYR A 369 -4.64 -6.12 5.08
CA TYR A 369 -6.03 -5.88 4.66
C TYR A 369 -6.10 -5.76 3.12
N TYR A 370 -7.21 -6.19 2.54
CA TYR A 370 -7.51 -5.88 1.14
C TYR A 370 -7.39 -4.37 0.91
N ASN A 371 -6.66 -3.98 -0.11
CA ASN A 371 -6.57 -2.60 -0.55
C ASN A 371 -7.89 -2.12 -1.21
N ALA A 372 -7.97 -0.84 -1.56
CA ALA A 372 -9.19 -0.29 -2.15
C ALA A 372 -9.56 -0.94 -3.49
N ILE A 373 -8.57 -1.40 -4.27
CA ILE A 373 -8.77 -2.08 -5.56
C ILE A 373 -9.40 -3.45 -5.34
N GLU A 374 -8.80 -4.26 -4.47
CA GLU A 374 -9.32 -5.58 -4.08
C GLU A 374 -10.73 -5.46 -3.50
N ARG A 375 -10.96 -4.45 -2.66
CA ARG A 375 -12.28 -4.18 -2.07
C ARG A 375 -13.32 -3.72 -3.08
N GLU A 376 -12.94 -2.94 -4.07
CA GLU A 376 -13.84 -2.50 -5.16
C GLU A 376 -14.31 -3.70 -5.99
N ILE A 377 -13.38 -4.58 -6.40
CA ILE A 377 -13.69 -5.82 -7.13
C ILE A 377 -14.61 -6.70 -6.30
N LEU A 378 -14.33 -6.90 -5.02
CA LEU A 378 -15.14 -7.71 -4.11
C LEU A 378 -16.47 -7.04 -3.71
N GLY A 379 -16.73 -5.81 -4.15
CA GLY A 379 -17.95 -5.07 -3.74
C GLY A 379 -17.95 -4.67 -2.26
N LEU A 380 -16.80 -4.67 -1.59
CA LEU A 380 -16.64 -4.24 -0.21
C LEU A 380 -16.45 -2.72 -0.08
N CYS A 381 -16.05 -2.07 -1.16
CA CYS A 381 -15.89 -0.63 -1.28
C CYS A 381 -16.67 -0.14 -2.51
N THR A 382 -17.29 1.03 -2.40
CA THR A 382 -17.76 1.81 -3.52
C THR A 382 -17.11 3.17 -3.41
N PRO A 383 -16.06 3.46 -4.19
CA PRO A 383 -15.33 4.70 -4.09
C PRO A 383 -16.22 5.93 -4.31
N VAL A 384 -16.05 6.94 -3.48
CA VAL A 384 -16.79 8.20 -3.60
C VAL A 384 -16.09 9.06 -4.65
N LYS A 385 -16.85 9.48 -5.67
CA LYS A 385 -16.31 10.34 -6.73
C LYS A 385 -16.07 11.75 -6.21
N ILE A 386 -14.87 12.27 -6.41
CA ILE A 386 -14.53 13.67 -6.23
C ILE A 386 -14.79 14.40 -7.55
N THR A 387 -15.68 15.38 -7.53
CA THR A 387 -16.12 16.15 -8.69
C THR A 387 -16.04 17.67 -8.45
N GLU A 388 -15.57 18.07 -7.30
CA GLU A 388 -15.46 19.49 -6.91
C GLU A 388 -14.23 19.71 -6.03
N ASP A 389 -13.75 20.93 -6.02
CA ASP A 389 -12.69 21.35 -5.13
C ASP A 389 -13.18 21.28 -3.68
N GLY A 390 -12.32 20.85 -2.77
CA GLY A 390 -12.69 20.70 -1.37
C GLY A 390 -11.59 20.12 -0.51
N THR A 391 -11.82 20.11 0.80
CA THR A 391 -10.98 19.40 1.77
C THR A 391 -11.68 18.12 2.21
N TYR A 392 -10.98 17.01 2.13
CA TYR A 392 -11.50 15.68 2.35
C TYR A 392 -10.77 14.99 3.51
N LEU A 393 -11.51 14.18 4.28
CA LEU A 393 -10.96 13.25 5.26
C LEU A 393 -11.06 11.84 4.69
N LEU A 394 -9.97 11.10 4.74
CA LEU A 394 -9.86 9.71 4.31
C LEU A 394 -9.45 8.86 5.51
N GLU A 395 -10.40 8.12 6.06
CA GLU A 395 -10.14 7.17 7.13
C GLU A 395 -9.52 5.88 6.59
N PRO A 396 -8.80 5.08 7.40
CA PRO A 396 -8.25 3.80 6.95
C PRO A 396 -9.33 2.91 6.31
N VAL A 397 -9.04 2.40 5.10
CA VAL A 397 -10.01 1.69 4.26
C VAL A 397 -10.64 0.49 4.95
N HIS A 398 -9.91 -0.17 5.84
CA HIS A 398 -10.43 -1.30 6.59
C HIS A 398 -11.47 -0.92 7.66
N LEU A 399 -11.53 0.35 8.12
CA LEU A 399 -12.49 0.77 9.15
C LEU A 399 -13.91 0.92 8.60
N ASN A 400 -14.05 1.57 7.46
CA ASN A 400 -15.38 1.91 6.89
C ASN A 400 -15.51 1.59 5.38
N GLY A 401 -14.47 1.06 4.73
CA GLY A 401 -14.44 0.81 3.29
C GLY A 401 -14.40 2.10 2.45
N GLN A 402 -14.02 3.23 3.04
CA GLN A 402 -13.98 4.50 2.33
C GLN A 402 -12.75 4.58 1.41
N ALA A 403 -12.98 4.88 0.15
CA ALA A 403 -11.98 5.30 -0.82
C ALA A 403 -12.55 6.45 -1.65
N TYR A 404 -11.68 7.28 -2.22
CA TYR A 404 -12.09 8.30 -3.18
C TYR A 404 -11.64 7.93 -4.58
N ARG A 405 -12.39 8.42 -5.56
CA ARG A 405 -12.10 8.22 -6.98
C ARG A 405 -12.16 9.56 -7.72
N ILE A 406 -11.19 9.80 -8.58
CA ILE A 406 -11.19 10.91 -9.55
C ILE A 406 -11.17 10.29 -10.94
N ASP A 407 -12.23 10.52 -11.72
CA ASP A 407 -12.34 9.99 -13.08
C ASP A 407 -11.44 10.79 -14.04
N THR A 408 -10.98 10.12 -15.08
CA THR A 408 -10.33 10.75 -16.24
C THR A 408 -11.37 11.00 -17.34
N ASP A 409 -10.95 11.50 -18.49
CA ASP A 409 -11.80 11.67 -19.67
C ASP A 409 -12.14 10.34 -20.36
N ASN A 410 -11.49 9.26 -19.97
CA ASN A 410 -11.73 7.93 -20.52
C ASN A 410 -12.58 7.10 -19.56
N GLU A 411 -13.62 6.48 -20.10
CA GLU A 411 -14.48 5.59 -19.32
C GLU A 411 -13.66 4.43 -18.76
N ASP A 412 -13.85 4.11 -17.49
CA ASP A 412 -13.15 3.07 -16.74
C ASP A 412 -11.62 3.28 -16.53
N GLU A 413 -11.11 4.50 -16.80
CA GLU A 413 -9.80 4.95 -16.36
C GLU A 413 -9.94 6.02 -15.26
N TYR A 414 -9.29 5.83 -14.11
CA TYR A 414 -9.47 6.71 -12.95
C TYR A 414 -8.31 6.61 -11.95
N PHE A 415 -8.24 7.60 -11.07
CA PHE A 415 -7.38 7.55 -9.90
C PHE A 415 -8.18 7.11 -8.68
N LEU A 416 -7.66 6.13 -7.94
CA LEU A 416 -8.24 5.59 -6.72
C LEU A 416 -7.37 5.95 -5.53
N ILE A 417 -7.97 6.47 -4.46
CA ILE A 417 -7.25 7.01 -3.32
C ILE A 417 -7.75 6.31 -2.05
N GLU A 418 -6.82 5.72 -1.29
CA GLU A 418 -7.11 5.06 -0.02
C GLU A 418 -6.19 5.52 1.11
N CYS A 419 -6.57 5.26 2.34
CA CYS A 419 -5.72 5.38 3.52
C CYS A 419 -5.45 4.00 4.14
N ARG A 420 -4.20 3.75 4.52
CA ARG A 420 -3.77 2.55 5.24
C ARG A 420 -3.24 2.93 6.62
N SER A 421 -3.61 2.16 7.65
CA SER A 421 -3.22 2.48 9.04
C SER A 421 -1.81 2.03 9.40
N GLY A 422 -1.34 0.93 8.83
CA GLY A 422 -0.13 0.24 9.28
C GLY A 422 -0.30 -0.51 10.61
N GLU A 423 -1.54 -0.73 11.04
CA GLU A 423 -1.88 -1.42 12.28
C GLU A 423 -2.68 -2.70 12.01
N GLU A 424 -2.84 -3.56 12.99
CA GLU A 424 -3.54 -4.83 12.89
C GLU A 424 -3.03 -5.67 11.69
N TRP A 425 -3.89 -6.04 10.74
CA TRP A 425 -3.48 -6.80 9.55
C TRP A 425 -2.54 -5.99 8.62
N ASP A 426 -2.53 -4.66 8.73
CA ASP A 426 -1.60 -3.81 7.98
C ASP A 426 -0.21 -3.65 8.63
N GLN A 427 0.06 -4.22 9.80
CA GLN A 427 1.35 -4.02 10.49
C GLN A 427 2.58 -4.49 9.68
N GLY A 428 2.37 -5.35 8.67
CA GLY A 428 3.42 -5.84 7.77
C GLY A 428 3.69 -4.98 6.54
N ILE A 429 2.86 -3.96 6.25
CA ILE A 429 2.96 -3.21 4.98
C ILE A 429 4.11 -2.18 4.94
N GLY A 430 4.78 -1.96 6.08
CA GLY A 430 5.99 -1.14 6.16
C GLY A 430 5.77 0.37 6.25
N GLY A 431 4.54 0.84 6.29
CA GLY A 431 4.21 2.26 6.40
C GLY A 431 2.74 2.51 6.70
N SER A 432 2.33 3.77 6.66
CA SER A 432 0.93 4.17 6.79
C SER A 432 0.71 5.51 6.09
N GLY A 433 -0.52 5.82 5.73
CA GLY A 433 -0.88 7.05 5.06
C GLY A 433 -1.76 6.81 3.84
N MET A 434 -1.77 7.78 2.93
CA MET A 434 -2.55 7.74 1.71
C MET A 434 -1.76 7.02 0.61
N LEU A 435 -2.42 6.13 -0.12
CA LEU A 435 -1.95 5.53 -1.36
C LEU A 435 -2.84 6.02 -2.51
N ILE A 436 -2.23 6.23 -3.66
CA ILE A 436 -2.91 6.65 -4.88
C ILE A 436 -2.59 5.64 -5.97
N TYR A 437 -3.62 5.19 -6.68
CA TYR A 437 -3.49 4.24 -7.78
C TYR A 437 -4.05 4.85 -9.06
N HIS A 438 -3.39 4.63 -10.18
CA HIS A 438 -3.92 4.88 -11.51
C HIS A 438 -4.50 3.57 -12.04
N ILE A 439 -5.79 3.52 -12.26
CA ILE A 439 -6.54 2.32 -12.64
C ILE A 439 -7.03 2.48 -14.08
N ASP A 440 -6.80 1.47 -14.92
CA ASP A 440 -7.39 1.36 -16.24
C ASP A 440 -8.03 -0.01 -16.44
N GLN A 441 -9.35 -0.03 -16.54
CA GLN A 441 -10.16 -1.21 -16.88
C GLN A 441 -10.91 -1.01 -18.19
N SER A 442 -10.50 -0.01 -18.98
CA SER A 442 -11.18 0.40 -20.19
C SER A 442 -11.06 -0.62 -21.33
N SER A 443 -11.82 -0.39 -22.38
CA SER A 443 -11.70 -1.14 -23.63
C SER A 443 -10.51 -0.70 -24.51
N ARG A 444 -9.66 0.22 -24.02
CA ARG A 444 -8.46 0.68 -24.72
C ARG A 444 -7.44 -0.46 -24.83
N THR A 445 -6.82 -0.59 -25.99
CA THR A 445 -5.69 -1.50 -26.19
C THR A 445 -4.48 -0.99 -25.41
N THR A 446 -3.93 -1.83 -24.53
CA THR A 446 -2.82 -1.50 -23.65
C THR A 446 -1.48 -2.08 -24.13
N GLY A 447 -1.49 -2.92 -25.12
CA GLY A 447 -0.30 -3.42 -25.77
C GLY A 447 -0.33 -4.91 -26.09
N TRP A 448 0.81 -5.38 -26.58
CA TRP A 448 1.00 -6.77 -26.98
C TRP A 448 1.27 -7.66 -25.77
N SER A 449 0.55 -8.80 -25.69
CA SER A 449 0.84 -9.87 -24.75
C SER A 449 1.60 -10.97 -25.49
N ASP A 450 2.82 -11.26 -25.04
CA ASP A 450 3.61 -12.34 -25.57
C ASP A 450 3.04 -13.72 -25.14
N SER A 451 2.52 -13.79 -23.91
CA SER A 451 1.87 -15.01 -23.39
C SER A 451 0.71 -15.47 -24.27
N TYR A 452 -0.06 -14.55 -24.83
CA TYR A 452 -1.22 -14.86 -25.67
C TYR A 452 -0.98 -14.55 -27.16
N SER A 453 0.18 -14.01 -27.52
CA SER A 453 0.57 -13.64 -28.87
C SER A 453 -0.48 -12.77 -29.57
N LYS A 454 -0.97 -11.75 -28.85
CA LYS A 454 -1.99 -10.80 -29.34
C LYS A 454 -1.97 -9.48 -28.58
N GLU A 455 -2.60 -8.45 -29.18
CA GLU A 455 -2.90 -7.21 -28.47
C GLU A 455 -4.04 -7.45 -27.47
N LEU A 456 -3.90 -6.91 -26.26
CA LEU A 456 -4.90 -6.94 -25.21
C LEU A 456 -5.41 -5.53 -24.89
N THR A 457 -6.68 -5.47 -24.49
CA THR A 457 -7.26 -4.29 -23.85
C THR A 457 -7.02 -4.34 -22.35
N ALA A 458 -7.15 -3.21 -21.64
CA ALA A 458 -7.14 -3.17 -20.20
C ALA A 458 -8.19 -4.13 -19.60
N PHE A 459 -9.42 -4.10 -20.15
CA PHE A 459 -10.47 -5.01 -19.76
C PHE A 459 -10.09 -6.50 -19.91
N ASP A 460 -9.42 -6.86 -21.03
CA ASP A 460 -8.99 -8.24 -21.24
C ASP A 460 -7.93 -8.65 -20.19
N ARG A 461 -7.00 -7.75 -19.85
CA ARG A 461 -5.97 -8.01 -18.83
C ARG A 461 -6.57 -8.28 -17.46
N TRP A 462 -7.55 -7.47 -17.06
CA TRP A 462 -8.28 -7.64 -15.80
C TRP A 462 -9.17 -8.88 -15.80
N ALA A 463 -10.02 -9.02 -16.80
CA ALA A 463 -11.15 -9.94 -16.74
C ALA A 463 -10.85 -11.33 -17.32
N ARG A 464 -9.79 -11.49 -18.12
CA ARG A 464 -9.59 -12.70 -18.90
C ARG A 464 -8.24 -13.36 -18.78
N TYR A 465 -7.16 -12.56 -18.56
CA TYR A 465 -5.82 -13.08 -18.78
C TYR A 465 -4.90 -12.99 -17.57
N ASN A 466 -5.37 -12.42 -16.45
CA ASN A 466 -4.55 -12.22 -15.26
C ASN A 466 -3.21 -11.50 -15.56
N GLU A 467 -3.26 -10.51 -16.45
CA GLU A 467 -2.12 -9.72 -16.89
C GLU A 467 -2.30 -8.24 -16.54
N VAL A 468 -2.84 -7.93 -15.36
CA VAL A 468 -3.16 -6.56 -14.93
C VAL A 468 -1.95 -5.66 -15.04
N ASN A 469 -0.79 -6.11 -14.57
CA ASN A 469 0.44 -5.34 -14.47
C ASN A 469 1.62 -5.93 -15.27
N CYS A 470 1.38 -6.64 -16.39
CA CYS A 470 2.45 -7.22 -17.19
C CYS A 470 3.13 -6.23 -18.16
N ARG A 471 2.60 -5.03 -18.31
CA ARG A 471 3.15 -4.04 -19.22
C ARG A 471 3.79 -2.88 -18.47
N PRO A 472 5.13 -2.71 -18.47
CA PRO A 472 5.79 -1.62 -17.75
C PRO A 472 5.45 -0.22 -18.29
N ASP A 473 5.04 -0.12 -19.56
CA ASP A 473 4.63 1.13 -20.19
C ASP A 473 3.11 1.38 -20.11
N HIS A 474 2.33 0.47 -19.58
CA HIS A 474 0.90 0.62 -19.35
C HIS A 474 0.40 -0.37 -18.29
N GLN A 475 0.76 -0.14 -17.04
CA GLN A 475 0.20 -0.91 -15.91
C GLN A 475 -1.27 -0.55 -15.71
N CYS A 476 -2.14 -1.56 -15.66
CA CYS A 476 -3.58 -1.31 -15.49
C CYS A 476 -3.96 -0.99 -14.05
N ALA A 477 -3.07 -1.25 -13.09
CA ALA A 477 -3.17 -0.84 -11.70
C ALA A 477 -1.81 -0.33 -11.23
N ASP A 478 -1.50 0.92 -11.53
CA ASP A 478 -0.22 1.54 -11.22
C ASP A 478 -0.27 2.25 -9.85
N LEU A 479 0.75 2.07 -9.03
CA LEU A 479 0.91 2.76 -7.76
C LEU A 479 1.71 4.05 -7.98
N LEU A 480 1.13 5.21 -7.64
CA LEU A 480 1.81 6.49 -7.68
C LEU A 480 2.59 6.72 -6.37
N GLU A 481 3.88 6.40 -6.34
CA GLU A 481 4.71 6.56 -5.15
C GLU A 481 4.84 8.04 -4.76
N ALA A 482 4.75 8.33 -3.45
CA ALA A 482 4.80 9.70 -2.95
C ALA A 482 6.12 10.42 -3.30
N ASP A 483 7.25 9.71 -3.32
CA ASP A 483 8.55 10.28 -3.67
C ASP A 483 8.79 10.43 -5.19
N GLY A 484 7.85 9.98 -6.01
CA GLY A 484 7.91 10.12 -7.47
C GLY A 484 8.90 9.20 -8.16
N ARG A 485 9.39 8.19 -7.46
CA ARG A 485 10.36 7.28 -8.04
C ARG A 485 9.72 6.00 -8.45
N GLN A 486 9.35 5.69 -9.52
CA GLN A 486 8.86 4.40 -10.04
C GLN A 486 9.83 3.23 -9.75
N ASP A 487 10.20 3.06 -8.48
CA ASP A 487 11.31 2.20 -8.11
C ASP A 487 10.99 1.18 -7.00
N ALA A 488 9.74 1.10 -6.55
CA ALA A 488 9.32 0.20 -5.49
C ALA A 488 9.56 -1.28 -5.81
N PHE A 489 9.54 -1.66 -7.08
CA PHE A 489 9.64 -3.05 -7.54
C PHE A 489 10.72 -3.32 -8.57
N SER A 490 11.38 -2.31 -9.12
CA SER A 490 12.37 -2.55 -10.17
C SER A 490 13.51 -3.42 -9.67
N GLU A 491 13.99 -4.31 -10.50
CA GLU A 491 15.20 -5.07 -10.25
C GLU A 491 16.44 -4.16 -10.24
N SER A 492 17.45 -4.56 -9.49
CA SER A 492 18.76 -3.92 -9.59
C SER A 492 19.40 -4.19 -10.96
N GLU A 493 20.38 -3.37 -11.37
CA GLU A 493 21.18 -3.60 -12.57
C GLU A 493 21.86 -4.99 -12.60
N THR A 494 21.92 -5.68 -11.47
CA THR A 494 22.48 -7.04 -11.34
C THR A 494 21.43 -8.12 -11.53
N GLY A 495 20.16 -7.78 -11.79
CA GLY A 495 19.06 -8.72 -11.90
C GLY A 495 18.59 -9.29 -10.54
N LEU A 496 19.04 -8.75 -9.43
CA LEU A 496 18.53 -9.06 -8.10
C LEU A 496 17.34 -8.16 -7.81
N HIS A 497 16.32 -8.72 -7.18
CA HIS A 497 15.22 -7.91 -6.69
C HIS A 497 15.77 -6.82 -5.78
N ARG A 498 15.25 -5.62 -5.96
CA ARG A 498 15.60 -4.51 -5.13
C ARG A 498 15.38 -4.84 -3.66
N ASN A 499 16.21 -4.30 -2.80
CA ASN A 499 15.93 -4.31 -1.38
C ASN A 499 14.68 -3.46 -1.12
N LEU A 500 13.54 -4.12 -1.09
CA LEU A 500 12.22 -3.52 -0.85
C LEU A 500 12.18 -2.68 0.44
N ALA A 501 13.07 -2.96 1.40
CA ALA A 501 13.17 -2.18 2.64
C ALA A 501 13.72 -0.75 2.45
N GLN A 502 14.34 -0.43 1.33
CA GLN A 502 14.96 0.90 1.14
C GLN A 502 13.96 2.00 0.85
N ASN A 503 12.78 1.68 0.36
CA ASN A 503 11.82 2.69 -0.11
C ASN A 503 10.41 2.59 0.48
N VAL A 504 10.26 1.83 1.55
CA VAL A 504 8.95 1.50 2.17
C VAL A 504 8.10 2.73 2.45
N ASN A 505 8.73 3.80 2.93
CA ASN A 505 8.00 5.03 3.27
C ASN A 505 7.75 5.92 2.05
N GLY A 506 8.49 5.72 0.96
CA GLY A 506 8.39 6.54 -0.25
C GLY A 506 7.08 6.37 -1.02
N VAL A 507 6.33 5.31 -0.77
CA VAL A 507 5.04 5.06 -1.44
C VAL A 507 3.86 5.79 -0.78
N PHE A 508 3.93 6.09 0.52
CA PHE A 508 2.83 6.67 1.29
C PHE A 508 2.90 8.19 1.33
N PHE A 509 1.78 8.85 1.04
CA PHE A 509 1.63 10.29 1.30
C PHE A 509 1.11 10.54 2.73
N PRO A 510 1.59 11.60 3.44
CA PRO A 510 2.75 12.43 3.09
C PRO A 510 4.07 11.66 3.30
N TYR A 511 5.07 11.99 2.49
CA TYR A 511 6.43 11.45 2.63
C TYR A 511 7.43 12.57 2.83
N THR A 512 8.17 12.57 3.95
CA THR A 512 9.05 13.68 4.35
C THR A 512 8.30 15.04 4.24
N ASP A 513 8.68 15.87 3.31
CA ASP A 513 8.09 17.16 2.95
C ASP A 513 7.19 17.10 1.70
N VAL A 514 6.95 15.90 1.14
CA VAL A 514 6.00 15.70 0.03
C VAL A 514 4.59 15.64 0.60
N THR A 515 3.91 16.78 0.61
CA THR A 515 2.55 16.97 1.12
C THR A 515 1.55 17.34 0.03
N SER A 516 1.95 17.23 -1.23
CA SER A 516 1.13 17.52 -2.41
C SER A 516 1.49 16.62 -3.58
N ALA A 517 0.55 16.46 -4.50
CA ALA A 517 0.75 15.86 -5.80
C ALA A 517 0.14 16.79 -6.85
N GLY A 518 0.97 17.37 -7.72
CA GLY A 518 0.54 18.28 -8.78
C GLY A 518 -0.03 17.58 -10.01
N PRO A 519 -0.51 18.34 -11.00
CA PRO A 519 -1.10 17.78 -12.23
C PRO A 519 -0.16 16.86 -13.00
N ASP A 520 1.14 17.08 -12.91
CA ASP A 520 2.19 16.24 -13.51
C ASP A 520 2.24 14.80 -12.99
N ARG A 521 1.62 14.54 -11.83
CA ARG A 521 1.50 13.21 -11.23
C ARG A 521 0.25 12.46 -11.68
N PHE A 522 -0.71 13.14 -12.29
CA PHE A 522 -2.01 12.61 -12.71
C PHE A 522 -2.13 12.59 -14.24
N GLY A 523 -1.11 12.06 -14.88
CA GLY A 523 -1.12 11.84 -16.34
C GLY A 523 -2.11 10.73 -16.72
N PHE A 524 -2.90 10.97 -17.78
CA PHE A 524 -3.78 9.95 -18.34
C PHE A 524 -3.03 9.13 -19.40
N TRP A 525 -3.41 7.90 -19.59
CA TRP A 525 -2.84 7.05 -20.65
C TRP A 525 -3.11 7.57 -22.07
N SER A 526 -4.05 8.53 -22.22
CA SER A 526 -4.25 9.27 -23.48
C SER A 526 -3.13 10.26 -23.81
N GLY A 527 -2.23 10.57 -22.85
CA GLY A 527 -1.19 11.59 -22.96
C GLY A 527 -1.66 12.98 -22.54
N GLU A 528 -2.93 13.16 -22.20
CA GLU A 528 -3.45 14.35 -21.55
C GLU A 528 -3.30 14.18 -20.05
N GLY A 529 -3.23 15.26 -19.29
CA GLY A 529 -3.08 15.21 -17.82
C GLY A 529 -4.33 15.70 -17.12
N GLY A 530 -4.55 15.25 -15.89
CA GLY A 530 -5.55 15.85 -15.01
C GLY A 530 -5.17 17.28 -14.65
N GLU A 531 -6.11 18.20 -14.75
CA GLU A 531 -5.91 19.61 -14.39
C GLU A 531 -6.03 19.85 -12.87
N PHE A 532 -6.12 18.79 -12.07
CA PHE A 532 -6.29 18.86 -10.62
C PHE A 532 -4.98 18.57 -9.86
N SER A 533 -4.97 18.99 -8.61
CA SER A 533 -3.88 18.71 -7.66
C SER A 533 -4.45 18.25 -6.33
N LEU A 534 -3.70 17.40 -5.64
CA LEU A 534 -3.89 17.12 -4.22
C LEU A 534 -2.90 17.96 -3.43
N THR A 535 -3.38 18.71 -2.45
CA THR A 535 -2.55 19.62 -1.63
C THR A 535 -2.83 19.40 -0.15
N ASN A 536 -1.93 19.89 0.70
CA ASN A 536 -2.06 19.82 2.15
C ASN A 536 -2.38 18.41 2.67
N ILE A 537 -1.70 17.41 2.08
CA ILE A 537 -1.85 16.02 2.50
C ILE A 537 -1.22 15.84 3.88
N LYS A 538 -2.03 15.48 4.87
CA LYS A 538 -1.62 15.45 6.27
C LYS A 538 -2.19 14.24 7.00
N LYS A 539 -1.35 13.53 7.76
CA LYS A 539 -1.80 12.50 8.70
C LYS A 539 -2.49 13.14 9.89
N THR A 540 -3.60 12.57 10.32
CA THR A 540 -4.37 12.93 11.51
C THR A 540 -4.62 11.70 12.38
N GLU A 541 -5.20 11.86 13.55
CA GLU A 541 -5.61 10.73 14.39
C GLU A 541 -6.70 9.84 13.74
N LYS A 542 -7.44 10.36 12.77
CA LYS A 542 -8.53 9.64 12.10
C LYS A 542 -8.12 9.03 10.75
N GLY A 543 -6.95 9.39 10.24
CA GLY A 543 -6.50 8.97 8.91
C GLY A 543 -5.72 10.08 8.21
N VAL A 544 -6.05 10.41 6.97
CA VAL A 544 -5.38 11.44 6.17
C VAL A 544 -6.39 12.50 5.74
N THR A 545 -6.07 13.78 5.93
CA THR A 545 -6.76 14.89 5.30
C THR A 545 -5.98 15.39 4.10
N PHE A 546 -6.68 15.83 3.07
CA PHE A 546 -6.09 16.43 1.87
C PHE A 546 -7.11 17.37 1.22
N SER A 547 -6.62 18.29 0.40
CA SER A 547 -7.46 19.17 -0.40
C SER A 547 -7.28 18.85 -1.88
N VAL A 548 -8.37 18.91 -2.62
CA VAL A 548 -8.39 18.77 -4.09
C VAL A 548 -8.69 20.17 -4.66
N ILE A 549 -7.91 20.59 -5.65
CA ILE A 549 -8.07 21.84 -6.37
C ILE A 549 -7.90 21.60 -7.86
N GLY A 550 -8.62 22.37 -8.69
CA GLY A 550 -8.53 22.33 -10.16
C GLY A 550 -9.83 22.03 -10.88
N PHE A 551 -10.90 21.63 -10.18
CA PHE A 551 -12.23 21.49 -10.79
C PHE A 551 -12.93 22.83 -11.03
N SER A 552 -12.48 23.91 -10.38
CA SER A 552 -13.02 25.25 -10.54
C SER A 552 -11.92 26.31 -10.53
N GLU A 553 -11.86 27.16 -11.56
CA GLU A 553 -10.89 28.25 -11.67
C GLU A 553 -10.97 29.26 -10.50
N ASP A 554 -12.13 29.38 -9.83
CA ASP A 554 -12.40 30.37 -8.80
C ASP A 554 -12.11 29.88 -7.36
N SER A 555 -11.82 28.61 -7.14
CA SER A 555 -11.67 28.01 -5.80
C SER A 555 -10.22 27.84 -5.35
N THR A 556 -9.25 28.04 -6.23
CA THR A 556 -7.83 27.88 -5.87
C THR A 556 -7.42 28.82 -4.74
N PRO A 557 -7.00 28.33 -3.56
CA PRO A 557 -6.48 29.19 -2.51
C PRO A 557 -5.14 29.81 -2.91
N PRO A 558 -4.83 31.01 -2.41
CA PRO A 558 -3.51 31.61 -2.59
C PRO A 558 -2.39 30.75 -2.01
N VAL A 559 -1.16 30.97 -2.49
CA VAL A 559 0.03 30.30 -1.99
C VAL A 559 0.84 31.24 -1.09
N PRO A 560 1.38 30.78 0.07
CA PRO A 560 2.26 31.58 0.89
C PRO A 560 3.58 31.87 0.17
N VAL A 561 3.96 33.14 -0.01
CA VAL A 561 5.21 33.53 -0.70
C VAL A 561 6.30 33.99 0.25
N SER A 562 5.93 34.50 1.43
CA SER A 562 6.87 34.90 2.47
C SER A 562 6.38 34.48 3.85
N ILE A 563 7.29 34.01 4.70
CA ILE A 563 7.03 33.75 6.11
C ILE A 563 8.22 34.27 6.88
N THR A 564 7.96 35.20 7.81
CA THR A 564 9.00 35.75 8.71
C THR A 564 8.52 35.65 10.14
N ALA A 565 9.42 35.37 11.08
CA ALA A 565 9.11 35.28 12.49
C ALA A 565 10.03 36.14 13.32
N GLU A 566 9.48 37.04 14.11
CA GLU A 566 10.18 37.76 15.16
C GLU A 566 10.00 37.01 16.48
N ALA A 567 11.03 36.32 16.90
CA ALA A 567 10.99 35.45 18.08
C ALA A 567 11.34 36.21 19.36
N PHE A 568 10.62 35.87 20.43
CA PHE A 568 10.83 36.29 21.82
C PHE A 568 11.19 35.06 22.68
N PRO A 569 11.42 35.21 23.97
CA PRO A 569 11.67 34.04 24.82
C PRO A 569 10.49 33.05 24.89
N ASP A 570 9.28 33.54 25.01
CA ASP A 570 8.05 32.78 25.28
C ASP A 570 6.98 32.95 24.19
N ALA A 571 7.31 33.65 23.09
CA ALA A 571 6.41 33.92 22.00
C ALA A 571 7.13 34.17 20.67
N ALA A 572 6.35 34.24 19.57
CA ALA A 572 6.79 34.79 18.31
C ALA A 572 5.67 35.51 17.58
N ILE A 573 5.98 36.58 16.84
CA ILE A 573 5.07 37.18 15.87
C ILE A 573 5.49 36.70 14.51
N VAL A 574 4.57 36.03 13.83
CA VAL A 574 4.78 35.47 12.47
C VAL A 574 4.03 36.35 11.49
N LEU A 575 4.73 36.90 10.51
CA LEU A 575 4.14 37.61 9.38
C LEU A 575 4.30 36.79 8.14
N PHE A 576 3.25 36.69 7.34
CA PHE A 576 3.27 35.96 6.08
C PHE A 576 2.35 36.63 5.05
N GLU A 577 2.67 36.40 3.79
CA GLU A 577 2.01 37.04 2.66
C GLU A 577 1.59 36.00 1.63
N SER A 578 0.46 36.25 0.97
CA SER A 578 -0.02 35.47 -0.17
C SER A 578 0.54 36.01 -1.50
N ASP A 579 0.54 35.16 -2.52
CA ASP A 579 0.97 35.51 -3.88
C ASP A 579 0.01 36.47 -4.59
N MET A 580 -1.19 36.66 -4.05
CA MET A 580 -2.20 37.61 -4.56
C MET A 580 -2.86 38.39 -3.45
N ALA A 581 -3.53 39.50 -3.79
CA ALA A 581 -4.37 40.21 -2.86
C ALA A 581 -5.57 39.34 -2.43
N PHE A 582 -5.59 38.89 -1.19
CA PHE A 582 -6.58 37.96 -0.66
C PHE A 582 -7.08 38.45 0.69
N GLU A 583 -8.40 38.57 0.81
CA GLU A 583 -9.08 38.84 2.07
C GLU A 583 -9.76 37.56 2.53
N GLY A 584 -9.23 36.89 3.56
CA GLY A 584 -9.74 35.61 4.02
C GLY A 584 -9.01 35.06 5.23
N GLU A 585 -9.07 33.79 5.41
CA GLU A 585 -8.55 33.05 6.55
C GLU A 585 -7.27 32.33 6.21
N ALA A 586 -6.39 32.12 7.19
CA ALA A 586 -5.24 31.25 7.11
C ALA A 586 -5.15 30.38 8.36
N ILE A 587 -4.70 29.16 8.18
CA ILE A 587 -4.33 28.21 9.24
C ILE A 587 -2.83 28.38 9.51
N VAL A 588 -2.49 28.52 10.80
CA VAL A 588 -1.11 28.60 11.28
C VAL A 588 -0.89 27.48 12.28
N GLU A 589 0.01 26.59 11.96
CA GLU A 589 0.41 25.49 12.83
C GLU A 589 1.86 25.71 13.31
N TRP A 590 2.14 25.40 14.57
CA TRP A 590 3.51 25.50 15.07
C TRP A 590 3.82 24.44 16.12
N GLY A 591 5.08 24.07 16.19
CA GLY A 591 5.55 23.09 17.17
C GLY A 591 7.04 22.87 17.07
N ARG A 592 7.53 21.94 17.90
CA ARG A 592 8.92 21.48 17.89
C ARG A 592 8.99 20.08 17.31
N THR A 593 10.07 19.78 16.61
CA THR A 593 10.29 18.43 16.07
C THR A 593 10.05 17.34 17.12
N GLY A 594 9.16 16.40 16.81
CA GLY A 594 8.80 15.29 17.69
C GLY A 594 7.77 15.61 18.78
N GLN A 595 7.12 16.77 18.71
CA GLN A 595 6.00 17.15 19.57
C GLN A 595 4.74 17.37 18.73
N SER A 596 3.56 17.34 19.38
CA SER A 596 2.30 17.75 18.74
C SER A 596 2.38 19.20 18.28
N MET A 597 1.81 19.48 17.10
CA MET A 597 1.66 20.85 16.60
C MET A 597 0.44 21.50 17.28
N GLU A 598 0.56 22.78 17.59
CA GLU A 598 -0.56 23.64 17.96
C GLU A 598 -1.09 24.33 16.70
N GLU A 599 -2.36 24.70 16.66
CA GLU A 599 -3.02 25.31 15.51
C GLU A 599 -3.81 26.55 15.92
N MET A 600 -3.84 27.56 15.06
CA MET A 600 -4.75 28.68 15.14
C MET A 600 -5.20 29.13 13.76
N ARG A 601 -6.35 29.81 13.70
CA ARG A 601 -6.84 30.48 12.49
C ARG A 601 -6.70 31.98 12.63
N VAL A 602 -6.25 32.64 11.59
CA VAL A 602 -6.07 34.08 11.54
C VAL A 602 -6.67 34.66 10.28
N HIS A 603 -7.17 35.89 10.34
CA HIS A 603 -7.67 36.61 9.17
C HIS A 603 -6.64 37.61 8.66
N SER A 604 -6.74 37.96 7.38
CA SER A 604 -5.93 39.02 6.79
C SER A 604 -6.17 40.37 7.52
N TYR A 605 -5.10 41.08 7.85
CA TYR A 605 -5.17 42.42 8.37
C TYR A 605 -5.05 43.50 7.27
N GLU A 606 -4.53 43.15 6.13
CA GLU A 606 -4.53 43.86 4.85
C GLU A 606 -4.67 42.77 3.73
N PRO A 607 -5.22 43.13 2.56
CA PRO A 607 -5.30 42.13 1.47
C PRO A 607 -3.97 41.48 1.16
N GLY A 608 -3.91 40.17 1.28
CA GLY A 608 -2.70 39.36 1.07
C GLY A 608 -1.70 39.35 2.23
N LYS A 609 -1.99 39.98 3.38
CA LYS A 609 -1.09 40.05 4.53
C LYS A 609 -1.72 39.53 5.80
N PHE A 610 -1.00 38.70 6.50
CA PHE A 610 -1.45 37.97 7.68
C PHE A 610 -0.43 38.05 8.80
N ALA A 611 -0.92 37.98 10.04
CA ALA A 611 -0.10 37.93 11.23
C ALA A 611 -0.65 36.90 12.23
N ALA A 612 0.25 36.19 12.88
CA ALA A 612 -0.07 35.29 13.99
C ALA A 612 0.82 35.60 15.19
N VAL A 613 0.26 35.59 16.38
CA VAL A 613 1.01 35.73 17.64
C VAL A 613 1.01 34.36 18.31
N LEU A 614 2.17 33.71 18.31
CA LEU A 614 2.37 32.40 18.93
C LEU A 614 2.81 32.64 20.38
N GLU A 615 2.09 32.09 21.34
CA GLU A 615 2.35 32.21 22.76
C GLU A 615 2.69 30.89 23.43
N GLY A 616 3.13 30.92 24.69
CA GLY A 616 3.45 29.70 25.44
C GLY A 616 4.73 28.97 25.01
N LEU A 617 5.57 29.60 24.18
CA LEU A 617 6.78 28.98 23.67
C LEU A 617 7.83 28.80 24.77
N GLN A 618 8.63 27.75 24.68
CA GLN A 618 9.71 27.48 25.63
C GLN A 618 10.92 28.38 25.36
N PRO A 619 11.42 29.15 26.35
CA PRO A 619 12.59 30.00 26.17
C PRO A 619 13.91 29.22 26.06
N GLY A 620 14.96 29.88 25.63
CA GLY A 620 16.32 29.35 25.68
C GLY A 620 16.81 28.69 24.40
N ASN A 621 16.66 29.35 23.26
CA ASN A 621 17.14 28.92 21.96
C ASN A 621 16.49 27.60 21.51
N LYS A 622 15.20 27.49 21.67
CA LYS A 622 14.42 26.34 21.18
C LYS A 622 13.97 26.63 19.76
N THR A 623 14.21 25.66 18.86
CA THR A 623 13.77 25.76 17.48
C THR A 623 12.32 25.31 17.37
N TYR A 624 11.51 26.11 16.70
CA TYR A 624 10.13 25.86 16.33
C TYR A 624 10.00 25.90 14.80
N THR A 625 9.11 25.10 14.29
CA THR A 625 8.63 25.21 12.92
C THR A 625 7.24 25.81 12.94
N VAL A 626 6.98 26.74 12.05
CA VAL A 626 5.65 27.30 11.77
C VAL A 626 5.29 26.95 10.33
N THR A 627 4.06 26.45 10.14
CA THR A 627 3.50 26.12 8.81
C THR A 627 2.25 26.97 8.63
N VAL A 628 2.08 27.55 7.45
CA VAL A 628 0.92 28.39 7.12
C VAL A 628 0.28 27.91 5.82
N ALA A 629 -1.06 27.91 5.77
CA ALA A 629 -1.86 27.66 4.58
C ALA A 629 -3.05 28.63 4.54
N PHE A 630 -3.43 29.10 3.34
CA PHE A 630 -4.62 29.93 3.19
C PHE A 630 -5.86 29.09 2.98
N VAL A 631 -7.02 29.62 3.42
CA VAL A 631 -8.32 28.97 3.27
C VAL A 631 -9.21 29.83 2.40
N LYS A 632 -9.73 29.27 1.31
CA LYS A 632 -10.68 29.90 0.40
C LYS A 632 -11.81 28.93 0.10
N ASN A 633 -13.05 29.34 0.34
CA ASN A 633 -14.24 28.48 0.14
C ASN A 633 -14.14 27.11 0.88
N ASP A 634 -13.64 27.13 2.13
CA ASP A 634 -13.36 25.94 2.95
C ASP A 634 -12.26 25.00 2.41
N ILE A 635 -11.60 25.37 1.31
CA ILE A 635 -10.46 24.62 0.76
C ILE A 635 -9.17 25.14 1.39
N ILE A 636 -8.35 24.23 1.90
CA ILE A 636 -7.03 24.52 2.43
C ILE A 636 -6.01 24.39 1.30
N GLY A 637 -5.32 25.48 0.97
CA GLY A 637 -4.34 25.53 -0.10
C GLY A 637 -2.99 24.90 0.27
N GLU A 638 -2.02 25.05 -0.64
CA GLU A 638 -0.64 24.62 -0.41
C GLU A 638 -0.08 25.29 0.85
N SER A 639 0.56 24.48 1.71
CA SER A 639 1.20 24.99 2.92
C SER A 639 2.68 25.28 2.70
N ARG A 640 3.21 26.27 3.42
CA ARG A 640 4.65 26.54 3.51
C ARG A 640 5.11 26.64 4.94
N SER A 641 6.35 26.24 5.19
CA SER A 641 6.94 26.23 6.52
C SER A 641 8.17 27.13 6.60
N ALA A 642 8.36 27.68 7.79
CA ALA A 642 9.58 28.38 8.18
C ALA A 642 9.98 27.96 9.60
N SER A 643 11.27 28.10 9.93
CA SER A 643 11.75 27.80 11.27
C SER A 643 12.28 29.06 11.94
N PHE A 644 12.06 29.16 13.24
CA PHE A 644 12.59 30.23 14.07
C PHE A 644 13.09 29.69 15.41
N MET A 645 13.86 30.50 16.14
CA MET A 645 14.45 30.09 17.42
C MET A 645 14.07 31.09 18.52
N THR A 646 13.50 30.60 19.62
CA THR A 646 13.17 31.42 20.78
C THR A 646 14.43 32.00 21.43
N LYS A 647 14.31 33.24 21.99
CA LYS A 647 15.39 33.90 22.71
C LYS A 647 15.52 33.37 24.15
N LYS A 648 16.62 33.67 24.79
CA LYS A 648 16.78 33.43 26.24
C LYS A 648 15.89 34.37 27.02
N ALA A 649 15.30 33.87 28.11
CA ALA A 649 14.56 34.72 29.02
C ALA A 649 15.45 35.83 29.62
N PRO A 650 14.97 37.06 29.69
CA PRO A 650 15.70 38.14 30.32
C PRO A 650 15.82 37.93 31.85
N ALA A 651 16.85 38.46 32.46
CA ALA A 651 17.14 38.31 33.89
C ALA A 651 16.26 39.17 34.80
N VAL A 652 15.23 39.87 34.29
CA VAL A 652 14.31 40.76 35.01
C VAL A 652 12.94 40.10 35.21
N SER A 653 12.33 40.33 36.37
CA SER A 653 11.06 39.68 36.78
C SER A 653 9.82 40.61 36.69
N TRP A 654 9.98 41.86 36.27
CA TRP A 654 8.84 42.81 36.12
C TRP A 654 8.23 42.73 34.71
N PRO A 655 6.96 42.97 34.56
CA PRO A 655 6.39 43.25 33.26
C PRO A 655 7.04 44.48 32.61
N TYR A 656 7.41 44.38 31.32
CA TYR A 656 7.92 45.52 30.56
C TYR A 656 7.59 45.39 29.07
N ILE A 657 7.37 46.57 28.43
CA ILE A 657 7.12 46.65 26.99
C ILE A 657 8.45 46.30 26.25
N TYR A 658 8.40 45.31 25.40
CA TYR A 658 9.55 44.97 24.56
C TYR A 658 9.81 46.07 23.52
N MET A 659 11.08 46.46 23.38
CA MET A 659 11.57 47.34 22.33
C MET A 659 12.79 46.74 21.69
N ASN A 660 12.71 46.48 20.39
CA ASN A 660 13.88 46.05 19.64
C ASN A 660 14.87 47.24 19.51
N GLN A 661 15.96 47.15 20.26
CA GLN A 661 16.96 48.20 20.31
C GLN A 661 17.69 48.43 18.98
N SER A 662 17.72 47.41 18.10
CA SER A 662 18.32 47.51 16.78
C SER A 662 17.57 48.39 15.80
N LEU A 663 16.31 48.72 16.12
CA LEU A 663 15.45 49.61 15.32
C LEU A 663 15.60 51.08 15.68
N LYS A 664 16.40 51.38 16.73
CA LYS A 664 16.66 52.73 17.17
C LYS A 664 17.92 53.28 16.51
N SER A 665 17.85 54.57 16.21
CA SER A 665 19.04 55.35 15.85
C SER A 665 19.99 55.53 17.03
N SER A 666 21.17 56.04 16.82
CA SER A 666 22.19 56.25 17.86
C SER A 666 21.77 57.23 18.97
N ASP A 667 20.84 58.13 18.70
CA ASP A 667 20.24 59.05 19.65
C ASP A 667 19.05 58.49 20.45
N GLY A 668 18.70 57.21 20.18
CA GLY A 668 17.59 56.51 20.85
C GLY A 668 16.21 56.72 20.23
N SER A 669 16.13 57.47 19.13
CA SER A 669 14.88 57.70 18.39
C SER A 669 14.59 56.60 17.38
N PHE A 670 13.36 56.55 16.86
CA PHE A 670 12.92 55.70 15.76
C PHE A 670 12.74 56.52 14.48
N ALA A 671 12.93 55.88 13.33
CA ALA A 671 12.48 56.45 12.07
C ALA A 671 10.93 56.42 11.96
N ALA A 672 10.34 57.43 11.33
CA ALA A 672 8.92 57.41 11.03
C ALA A 672 8.56 56.16 10.18
N GLY A 673 7.44 55.54 10.46
CA GLY A 673 7.02 54.31 9.80
C GLY A 673 7.64 53.02 10.36
N THR A 674 8.56 53.09 11.35
CA THR A 674 9.10 51.91 12.02
C THR A 674 8.00 51.08 12.66
N LYS A 675 8.00 49.79 12.46
CA LYS A 675 7.09 48.85 13.10
C LYS A 675 7.74 48.26 14.34
N ILE A 676 7.12 48.38 15.51
CA ILE A 676 7.53 47.76 16.76
C ILE A 676 6.51 46.75 17.22
N PRO A 677 6.95 45.59 17.74
CA PRO A 677 6.02 44.56 18.20
C PRO A 677 5.32 45.00 19.47
N LEU A 678 4.01 44.76 19.57
CA LEU A 678 3.19 44.96 20.75
C LEU A 678 3.33 43.80 21.70
N ARG A 679 4.42 43.77 22.47
CA ARG A 679 4.72 42.67 23.39
C ARG A 679 5.12 43.17 24.77
N VAL A 680 4.52 42.54 25.78
CA VAL A 680 4.90 42.71 27.19
C VAL A 680 5.60 41.42 27.63
N PHE A 681 6.80 41.56 28.19
CA PHE A 681 7.49 40.47 28.86
C PHE A 681 7.04 40.30 30.32
N ASN A 682 7.19 39.07 30.86
CA ASN A 682 6.84 38.73 32.22
C ASN A 682 5.34 38.97 32.56
N ALA A 683 4.48 38.76 31.58
CA ALA A 683 3.04 38.85 31.68
C ALA A 683 2.32 37.52 31.40
N GLY A 684 2.95 36.37 31.66
CA GLY A 684 2.43 35.04 31.32
C GLY A 684 1.13 34.63 32.03
N ASN A 685 0.71 35.33 33.11
CA ASN A 685 -0.57 35.15 33.79
C ASN A 685 -1.50 36.31 33.57
N ALA A 686 -1.34 37.09 32.47
CA ALA A 686 -2.27 38.14 32.12
C ALA A 686 -3.52 37.54 31.48
N ALA A 687 -4.70 37.90 32.00
CA ALA A 687 -5.97 37.57 31.35
C ALA A 687 -6.19 38.43 30.08
N GLU A 688 -5.68 39.67 30.09
CA GLU A 688 -5.79 40.59 28.96
C GLU A 688 -4.68 41.65 29.00
N ILE A 689 -4.25 42.13 27.85
CA ILE A 689 -3.33 43.29 27.72
C ILE A 689 -3.97 44.31 26.76
N ILE A 690 -4.31 45.50 27.32
CA ILE A 690 -4.93 46.60 26.57
C ILE A 690 -3.85 47.59 26.16
N TRP A 691 -3.73 47.85 24.87
CA TRP A 691 -2.72 48.74 24.30
C TRP A 691 -3.32 50.08 23.90
N THR A 692 -2.70 51.17 24.34
CA THR A 692 -3.07 52.53 23.94
C THR A 692 -1.80 53.34 23.56
N PHE A 693 -1.98 54.27 22.64
CA PHE A 693 -0.95 55.27 22.28
C PHE A 693 -1.56 56.65 22.48
N ASP A 694 -0.96 57.46 23.34
CA ASP A 694 -1.48 58.76 23.81
C ASP A 694 -2.97 58.73 24.22
N GLY A 695 -3.36 57.63 24.88
CA GLY A 695 -4.70 57.37 25.38
C GLY A 695 -5.74 56.87 24.37
N MET A 696 -5.38 56.72 23.12
CA MET A 696 -6.22 56.11 22.09
C MET A 696 -5.81 54.64 21.85
N PRO A 697 -6.71 53.72 21.47
CA PRO A 697 -6.34 52.38 21.12
C PRO A 697 -5.19 52.34 20.11
N ALA A 698 -4.15 51.55 20.39
CA ALA A 698 -3.01 51.44 19.49
C ALA A 698 -3.43 50.77 18.17
N LYS A 699 -3.06 51.38 17.05
CA LYS A 699 -3.33 50.82 15.71
C LYS A 699 -2.40 49.62 15.43
N GLY A 700 -2.92 48.64 14.73
CA GLY A 700 -2.14 47.46 14.32
C GLY A 700 -2.17 46.32 15.32
N LEU A 701 -3.15 46.28 16.25
CA LEU A 701 -3.33 45.15 17.20
C LEU A 701 -3.49 43.81 16.46
N GLU A 702 -4.20 43.82 15.36
CA GLU A 702 -4.45 42.66 14.49
C GLU A 702 -3.17 42.10 13.85
N SER A 703 -2.16 42.93 13.61
CA SER A 703 -0.86 42.52 13.09
C SER A 703 0.17 42.19 14.17
N GLY A 704 -0.14 42.46 15.44
CA GLY A 704 0.82 42.38 16.56
C GLY A 704 1.94 43.41 16.53
N TYR A 705 1.86 44.42 15.61
CA TYR A 705 2.84 45.49 15.47
C TYR A 705 2.16 46.86 15.55
N PHE A 706 2.82 47.77 16.28
CA PHE A 706 2.50 49.19 16.27
C PHE A 706 3.40 49.92 15.27
N ARG A 707 2.80 50.67 14.35
CA ARG A 707 3.54 51.53 13.42
C ARG A 707 3.73 52.91 14.02
N ILE A 708 4.97 53.32 14.19
CA ILE A 708 5.32 54.62 14.74
C ILE A 708 5.14 55.68 13.66
N GLU A 709 4.15 56.59 13.82
CA GLU A 709 3.91 57.68 12.89
C GLU A 709 4.22 59.05 13.53
N GLU A 710 4.20 59.13 14.85
CA GLU A 710 4.47 60.33 15.65
C GLU A 710 5.12 59.95 16.98
N SER A 711 5.73 60.94 17.66
CA SER A 711 6.26 60.76 19.01
C SER A 711 5.11 60.77 20.00
N GLY A 712 5.15 59.89 21.02
CA GLY A 712 4.10 59.80 22.02
C GLY A 712 4.37 58.69 23.03
N THR A 713 3.38 58.36 23.84
CA THR A 713 3.50 57.34 24.89
C THR A 713 2.71 56.10 24.55
N LEU A 714 3.43 54.99 24.31
CA LEU A 714 2.85 53.66 24.19
C LEU A 714 2.62 53.06 25.59
N LYS A 715 1.39 52.66 25.87
CA LYS A 715 0.96 52.13 27.17
C LYS A 715 0.37 50.75 27.01
N ALA A 716 0.75 49.86 27.90
CA ALA A 716 0.11 48.55 28.10
C ALA A 716 -0.51 48.48 29.50
N GLU A 717 -1.78 48.18 29.55
CA GLU A 717 -2.53 47.90 30.76
C GLU A 717 -2.73 46.37 30.82
N ILE A 718 -2.16 45.72 31.84
CA ILE A 718 -2.18 44.28 32.06
C ILE A 718 -3.25 43.99 33.10
N LEU A 719 -4.26 43.22 32.72
CA LEU A 719 -5.25 42.64 33.62
C LEU A 719 -4.82 41.23 33.97
N TRP A 720 -4.60 40.95 35.25
CA TRP A 720 -4.15 39.64 35.71
C TRP A 720 -5.33 38.69 35.98
N GLU A 721 -5.11 37.38 35.87
CA GLU A 721 -6.11 36.35 36.16
C GLU A 721 -6.66 36.43 37.59
N ASP A 722 -5.89 36.93 38.56
CA ASP A 722 -6.30 37.15 39.94
C ASP A 722 -7.13 38.42 40.16
N GLY A 723 -7.42 39.18 39.10
CA GLY A 723 -8.14 40.45 39.11
C GLY A 723 -7.25 41.70 39.39
N GLY A 724 -5.95 41.51 39.54
CA GLY A 724 -4.97 42.58 39.66
C GLY A 724 -4.82 43.37 38.36
N ARG A 725 -4.28 44.59 38.47
CA ARG A 725 -4.02 45.48 37.33
C ARG A 725 -2.64 46.11 37.42
N THR A 726 -1.89 46.05 36.33
CA THR A 726 -0.59 46.73 36.19
C THR A 726 -0.57 47.56 34.95
N VAL A 727 -0.02 48.75 35.04
CA VAL A 727 0.13 49.69 33.93
C VAL A 727 1.61 49.95 33.69
N ILE A 728 2.05 49.78 32.46
CA ILE A 728 3.42 50.05 32.03
C ILE A 728 3.39 50.94 30.80
N GLU A 729 4.32 51.90 30.76
CA GLU A 729 4.39 52.96 29.73
C GLU A 729 5.79 52.99 29.11
N LYS A 730 5.84 53.37 27.83
CA LYS A 730 7.06 53.54 27.08
C LYS A 730 6.98 54.75 26.18
N GLU A 731 7.87 55.70 26.37
CA GLU A 731 8.00 56.87 25.50
C GLU A 731 8.59 56.45 24.14
N ILE A 732 7.95 56.88 23.07
CA ILE A 732 8.35 56.69 21.68
C ILE A 732 8.77 58.07 21.14
N ILE A 733 9.97 58.17 20.63
CA ILE A 733 10.51 59.39 20.05
C ILE A 733 10.87 59.14 18.59
N ILE A 734 10.35 59.94 17.68
CA ILE A 734 10.78 59.94 16.27
C ILE A 734 11.93 60.95 16.13
N GLY A 735 13.00 60.48 15.48
CA GLY A 735 14.13 61.31 15.09
C GLY A 735 13.71 62.36 14.05
N LYS A 736 14.30 63.53 14.08
CA LYS A 736 14.11 64.53 13.02
C LYS A 736 14.70 63.99 11.73
N GLU A 737 13.94 64.04 10.64
CA GLU A 737 14.50 63.85 9.30
C GLU A 737 15.55 64.97 9.10
N ASP A 738 16.83 64.56 8.84
CA ASP A 738 17.89 65.50 8.44
C ASP A 738 17.72 65.93 6.97
#